data_1534bb436b877c7edccb9ccd52f2a844
#
_entry.id   1534bb436b877c7edccb9ccd52f2a844
#
_cell.length_a   1.000
_cell.length_b   1.000
_cell.length_c   1.000
_cell.angle_alpha   90.00
_cell.angle_beta   90.00
_cell.angle_gamma   90.00
#
_symmetry.space_group_name_H-M   'P 1'
#
loop_
_entity.id
_entity.type
_entity.pdbx_description
1 polymer ?
#
loop_
_entity_poly.entity_id
_entity_poly.type
_entity_poly.pdbx_seq_one_letter_code
_entity_poly.pdbx_strand_id
1 'polypeptide(L)'
;MRNFRRLISTILLSAIGVVTAFSQTSVKVSGVVTSADDGLPMIGVAVMDGNGNGVVTSLDGDYEITVAPGTELTFSSIGFNDEKVVVPQAETFTHNVVMQPETMKLDDVVVIAYGVRKKGTVAGSVSTVKSEKLENTPTAAFDQALQGQVAGLTVLSNTGEPSASASMKIRGTNSINSGTSPLYILDGVEISAADFNTINPADIESMSVLKDASSTSIYGARAANGVIVITTKRGRNMDRPNINFRTQLGWSAIAHGNWDLMTTAERIQYEKEIGMTSGQNYDYLSKIDVNWMDVVFNDAAMLQSYELSVSGATDKTNYYLSGSYYDQEGVAPGSMFERYSLRYNFEHQMAKWLKMGANTMFNYQNIQQADEGAYALVTPISAARFMLPYWDPYKADGSLASINDGTWKGQGQNPLEWLENNPLAYKKYKVFSTLFADFNIYKNLTFKTQFGFDFSHTTGFSQSFASYKPNLGEGMASRSSSDGLNLQWTNTLNYRFDIDNIHDFNFLLGHEWQDYHTERFSVRSEGQTNDYLTDISTGTRVTSWDSMATSDYSRVSFFGRAEYNYADRYYAEASLRADGSSRFGKNNRWGLFGAVGFMWNLRNEDFMLDCREWMNQAQISFSTGTSGNSEIPNYEHLALISGGADYIGDSGVAPVQPGNENLTWENTWTSNLGFHFGFWNRLNVDLELYAKRTTDMLMSVPLSYAQSNGYGYMWDNVGAMVNMGAEINVNATVLQLKDFSWNVNANVGYNYNEITELYNGVQEYELANTNTKLVVGHPLGEFYINRYAGVNPANGDALWYDKDENLTTELKDSDKVLVGNTFHAPWQGGFGTALTWKGISLSAQFSWVADRYMLNNDRYFDESNGRFATYNQSRRLLDRWKQPGDVTDIPRHGVFTEFDSRLLEDASFLRLKNLMLSYNLPSGLLKKTVVIRGLRVYAQAQNLLTFTNFSGLDPEGTNNLYAAQYPMSRQFTFGLDLMF
;
A
#
# COMPACT_ATOMS: atom_id res chain seq x y z
N MET A 1 13.52 30.44 -10.28
CA MET A 1 13.73 29.49 -11.41
C MET A 1 14.93 29.78 -12.31
N ARG A 2 15.24 31.02 -12.67
CA ARG A 2 16.36 31.33 -13.59
C ARG A 2 17.78 31.14 -13.01
N ASN A 3 17.95 31.16 -11.68
CA ASN A 3 19.26 31.00 -10.99
C ASN A 3 19.55 29.52 -10.63
N PHE A 4 18.53 28.68 -10.54
CA PHE A 4 18.66 27.22 -10.25
C PHE A 4 19.16 26.45 -11.49
N ARG A 5 18.75 26.84 -12.70
CA ARG A 5 19.26 26.27 -13.96
C ARG A 5 20.75 26.52 -14.21
N ARG A 6 21.30 27.63 -13.70
CA ARG A 6 22.75 27.94 -13.82
C ARG A 6 23.60 27.13 -12.85
N LEU A 7 23.06 26.77 -11.68
CA LEU A 7 23.78 25.97 -10.69
C LEU A 7 23.94 24.50 -11.16
N ILE A 8 22.93 23.93 -11.78
CA ILE A 8 22.95 22.56 -12.29
C ILE A 8 23.94 22.43 -13.47
N SER A 9 24.00 23.42 -14.34
CA SER A 9 24.96 23.43 -15.48
C SER A 9 26.42 23.53 -15.05
N THR A 10 26.71 24.16 -13.91
CA THR A 10 28.07 24.32 -13.39
C THR A 10 28.54 23.07 -12.64
N ILE A 11 27.66 22.34 -11.99
CA ILE A 11 27.97 21.08 -11.27
C ILE A 11 28.21 19.93 -12.25
N LEU A 12 27.52 19.90 -13.40
CA LEU A 12 27.73 18.86 -14.41
C LEU A 12 29.06 18.99 -15.16
N LEU A 13 29.61 20.19 -15.26
CA LEU A 13 30.89 20.44 -15.97
C LEU A 13 32.13 20.20 -15.13
N SER A 14 32.02 20.15 -13.79
CA SER A 14 33.17 19.95 -12.91
C SER A 14 33.47 18.48 -12.58
N ALA A 15 32.60 17.54 -13.00
CA ALA A 15 32.76 16.10 -12.72
C ALA A 15 33.56 15.33 -13.81
N ILE A 16 34.01 15.98 -14.88
CA ILE A 16 34.61 15.28 -16.06
C ILE A 16 36.15 15.27 -16.05
N GLY A 17 36.80 15.81 -15.06
CA GLY A 17 38.25 15.96 -15.13
C GLY A 17 39.00 15.44 -13.92
N VAL A 18 39.23 14.15 -13.77
CA VAL A 18 40.47 13.52 -13.22
C VAL A 18 40.41 12.00 -13.41
N VAL A 19 41.01 11.46 -14.45
CA VAL A 19 41.54 10.08 -14.46
C VAL A 19 42.85 10.07 -15.27
N THR A 20 43.97 9.93 -14.61
CA THR A 20 45.25 9.54 -15.26
C THR A 20 45.85 8.36 -14.54
N ALA A 21 45.96 7.35 -15.31
CA ALA A 21 46.78 6.13 -15.41
C ALA A 21 47.81 5.76 -14.33
N PHE A 22 47.67 4.50 -13.87
CA PHE A 22 48.79 3.63 -13.53
C PHE A 22 48.73 2.35 -14.39
N SER A 23 49.80 2.07 -15.11
CA SER A 23 49.96 0.87 -15.92
C SER A 23 50.45 -0.28 -15.03
N GLN A 24 49.59 -1.26 -14.72
CA GLN A 24 50.00 -2.60 -14.30
C GLN A 24 49.91 -3.54 -15.49
N THR A 25 50.86 -4.49 -15.59
CA THR A 25 50.78 -5.58 -16.55
C THR A 25 49.52 -6.38 -16.31
N SER A 26 48.54 -6.25 -17.20
CA SER A 26 47.23 -6.86 -17.09
C SER A 26 47.01 -7.88 -18.19
N VAL A 27 46.28 -8.95 -17.87
CA VAL A 27 45.89 -10.03 -18.79
C VAL A 27 44.48 -9.77 -19.26
N LYS A 28 44.27 -9.77 -20.55
CA LYS A 28 42.93 -9.69 -21.16
C LYS A 28 42.34 -11.09 -21.21
N VAL A 29 41.31 -11.35 -20.39
CA VAL A 29 40.60 -12.64 -20.32
C VAL A 29 39.29 -12.49 -21.09
N SER A 30 39.01 -13.44 -22.00
CA SER A 30 37.76 -13.47 -22.75
C SER A 30 37.30 -14.93 -22.92
N GLY A 31 35.99 -15.11 -23.14
CA GLY A 31 35.42 -16.44 -23.39
C GLY A 31 33.91 -16.37 -23.45
N VAL A 32 33.31 -17.54 -23.56
CA VAL A 32 31.85 -17.72 -23.59
C VAL A 32 31.44 -18.50 -22.37
N VAL A 33 30.42 -18.04 -21.67
CA VAL A 33 29.77 -18.77 -20.57
C VAL A 33 28.52 -19.45 -21.10
N THR A 34 28.43 -20.76 -20.90
CA THR A 34 27.29 -21.59 -21.32
C THR A 34 26.69 -22.31 -20.12
N SER A 35 25.41 -22.63 -20.19
CA SER A 35 24.72 -23.48 -19.22
C SER A 35 24.97 -24.97 -19.50
N ALA A 36 25.20 -25.77 -18.46
CA ALA A 36 25.34 -27.21 -18.59
C ALA A 36 24.02 -27.93 -18.91
N ASP A 37 22.85 -27.28 -18.61
CA ASP A 37 21.53 -27.89 -18.84
C ASP A 37 21.17 -27.99 -20.31
N ASP A 38 21.54 -26.97 -21.10
CA ASP A 38 21.10 -26.84 -22.50
C ASP A 38 22.24 -26.47 -23.44
N GLY A 39 23.44 -26.28 -22.94
CA GLY A 39 24.63 -25.90 -23.71
C GLY A 39 24.61 -24.49 -24.27
N LEU A 40 23.72 -23.64 -23.80
CA LEU A 40 23.46 -22.32 -24.36
C LEU A 40 24.30 -21.22 -23.71
N PRO A 41 24.61 -20.16 -24.47
CA PRO A 41 25.24 -18.98 -23.93
C PRO A 41 24.39 -18.35 -22.82
N MET A 42 25.01 -18.06 -21.69
CA MET A 42 24.37 -17.46 -20.53
C MET A 42 24.59 -15.94 -20.51
N ILE A 43 23.49 -15.19 -20.60
CA ILE A 43 23.51 -13.74 -20.41
C ILE A 43 23.51 -13.37 -18.94
N GLY A 44 24.21 -12.28 -18.59
CA GLY A 44 24.12 -11.69 -17.25
C GLY A 44 24.88 -12.44 -16.17
N VAL A 45 25.74 -13.39 -16.53
CA VAL A 45 26.66 -14.02 -15.59
C VAL A 45 27.68 -12.99 -15.11
N ALA A 46 27.77 -12.77 -13.81
CA ALA A 46 28.79 -11.92 -13.21
C ALA A 46 30.14 -12.66 -13.23
N VAL A 47 31.14 -12.06 -13.88
CA VAL A 47 32.54 -12.54 -13.90
C VAL A 47 33.34 -11.58 -13.03
N MET A 48 33.69 -12.01 -11.83
CA MET A 48 34.29 -11.17 -10.79
C MET A 48 35.71 -11.58 -10.48
N ASP A 49 36.62 -10.63 -10.25
CA ASP A 49 37.92 -10.91 -9.65
C ASP A 49 37.81 -10.97 -8.12
N GLY A 50 38.80 -11.60 -7.44
CA GLY A 50 38.81 -11.69 -5.99
C GLY A 50 38.90 -10.31 -5.26
N ASN A 51 39.01 -9.19 -6.00
CA ASN A 51 39.14 -7.82 -5.50
C ASN A 51 37.89 -6.99 -5.76
N GLY A 52 36.84 -7.59 -6.35
CA GLY A 52 35.55 -6.94 -6.54
C GLY A 52 35.33 -6.24 -7.89
N ASN A 53 36.30 -6.35 -8.85
CA ASN A 53 36.03 -5.88 -10.20
C ASN A 53 35.36 -6.99 -11.01
N GLY A 54 34.40 -6.63 -11.85
CA GLY A 54 33.68 -7.62 -12.63
C GLY A 54 33.07 -7.08 -13.91
N VAL A 55 32.72 -8.01 -14.78
CA VAL A 55 31.94 -7.79 -15.99
C VAL A 55 30.75 -8.75 -16.00
N VAL A 56 29.73 -8.46 -16.79
CA VAL A 56 28.64 -9.40 -17.00
C VAL A 56 28.67 -9.91 -18.44
N THR A 57 28.28 -11.18 -18.61
CA THR A 57 28.26 -11.79 -19.94
C THR A 57 27.21 -11.15 -20.82
N SER A 58 27.49 -11.07 -22.12
CA SER A 58 26.61 -10.58 -23.16
C SER A 58 25.44 -11.54 -23.45
N LEU A 59 24.54 -11.17 -24.35
CA LEU A 59 23.47 -12.06 -24.87
C LEU A 59 23.99 -13.35 -25.49
N ASP A 60 25.20 -13.31 -26.07
CA ASP A 60 25.85 -14.46 -26.66
C ASP A 60 26.76 -15.19 -25.64
N GLY A 61 26.62 -14.88 -24.34
CA GLY A 61 27.42 -15.43 -23.27
C GLY A 61 28.87 -14.94 -23.21
N ASP A 62 29.26 -14.05 -24.14
CA ASP A 62 30.63 -13.55 -24.21
C ASP A 62 30.93 -12.66 -23.02
N TYR A 63 32.16 -12.78 -22.49
CA TYR A 63 32.72 -11.87 -21.54
C TYR A 63 34.12 -11.46 -21.90
N GLU A 64 34.53 -10.28 -21.44
CA GLU A 64 35.89 -9.78 -21.59
C GLU A 64 36.25 -8.95 -20.35
N ILE A 65 37.24 -9.38 -19.61
CA ILE A 65 37.72 -8.70 -18.40
C ILE A 65 39.24 -8.59 -18.42
N THR A 66 39.78 -7.50 -17.91
CA THR A 66 41.22 -7.25 -17.82
C THR A 66 41.64 -7.27 -16.36
N VAL A 67 42.47 -8.25 -15.97
CA VAL A 67 42.87 -8.47 -14.59
C VAL A 67 44.38 -8.74 -14.50
N ALA A 68 44.94 -8.70 -13.28
CA ALA A 68 46.31 -9.05 -13.05
C ALA A 68 46.55 -10.59 -13.22
N PRO A 69 47.73 -11.04 -13.65
CA PRO A 69 48.04 -12.45 -13.64
C PRO A 69 47.96 -13.04 -12.23
N GLY A 70 47.43 -14.25 -12.09
CA GLY A 70 47.26 -14.92 -10.81
C GLY A 70 45.91 -14.54 -10.12
N THR A 71 45.10 -13.65 -10.69
CA THR A 71 43.77 -13.34 -10.18
C THR A 71 42.84 -14.56 -10.33
N GLU A 72 42.08 -14.88 -9.28
CA GLU A 72 41.00 -15.85 -9.34
C GLU A 72 39.72 -15.11 -9.86
N LEU A 73 39.22 -15.54 -11.00
CA LEU A 73 37.95 -15.09 -11.53
C LEU A 73 36.82 -16.00 -11.05
N THR A 74 35.77 -15.45 -10.52
CA THR A 74 34.55 -16.16 -10.11
C THR A 74 33.44 -15.83 -11.09
N PHE A 75 32.82 -16.85 -11.68
CA PHE A 75 31.67 -16.74 -12.54
C PHE A 75 30.44 -17.07 -11.70
N SER A 76 29.52 -16.12 -11.56
CA SER A 76 28.33 -16.25 -10.73
C SER A 76 27.09 -15.84 -11.48
N SER A 77 26.03 -16.64 -11.39
CA SER A 77 24.71 -16.33 -11.96
C SER A 77 23.61 -16.89 -11.08
N ILE A 78 22.50 -16.19 -10.98
CA ILE A 78 21.35 -16.64 -10.19
C ILE A 78 20.86 -17.98 -10.73
N GLY A 79 20.82 -18.99 -9.87
CA GLY A 79 20.42 -20.35 -10.25
C GLY A 79 21.55 -21.25 -10.75
N PHE A 80 22.80 -20.82 -10.70
CA PHE A 80 23.97 -21.62 -11.09
C PHE A 80 25.06 -21.63 -10.02
N ASN A 81 25.81 -22.73 -9.93
CA ASN A 81 26.95 -22.79 -9.05
C ASN A 81 28.08 -21.87 -9.54
N ASP A 82 28.75 -21.20 -8.60
CA ASP A 82 29.89 -20.37 -8.93
C ASP A 82 31.03 -21.25 -9.48
N GLU A 83 31.56 -20.88 -10.63
CA GLU A 83 32.76 -21.49 -11.24
C GLU A 83 33.94 -20.55 -11.07
N LYS A 84 35.14 -21.13 -10.82
CA LYS A 84 36.35 -20.35 -10.53
C LYS A 84 37.47 -20.72 -11.44
N VAL A 85 38.22 -19.72 -11.92
CA VAL A 85 39.44 -19.93 -12.72
C VAL A 85 40.54 -18.96 -12.28
N VAL A 86 41.77 -19.46 -12.19
CA VAL A 86 42.94 -18.63 -11.93
C VAL A 86 43.56 -18.21 -13.25
N VAL A 87 43.75 -16.90 -13.44
CA VAL A 87 44.28 -16.31 -14.68
C VAL A 87 45.78 -16.58 -14.81
N PRO A 88 46.23 -17.24 -15.87
CA PRO A 88 47.65 -17.53 -16.06
C PRO A 88 48.47 -16.27 -16.44
N GLN A 89 49.77 -16.33 -16.38
CA GLN A 89 50.66 -15.28 -16.90
C GLN A 89 50.67 -15.33 -18.43
N ALA A 90 49.90 -14.49 -19.07
CA ALA A 90 49.78 -14.35 -20.53
C ALA A 90 49.38 -12.93 -20.90
N GLU A 91 49.55 -12.51 -22.13
CA GLU A 91 49.00 -11.24 -22.62
C GLU A 91 47.47 -11.34 -22.85
N THR A 92 47.00 -12.49 -23.29
CA THR A 92 45.58 -12.81 -23.46
C THR A 92 45.30 -14.24 -22.98
N PHE A 93 44.12 -14.45 -22.36
CA PHE A 93 43.66 -15.76 -21.91
C PHE A 93 42.22 -15.99 -22.35
N THR A 94 41.98 -17.00 -23.19
CA THR A 94 40.62 -17.36 -23.58
C THR A 94 40.18 -18.56 -22.76
N HIS A 95 39.07 -18.41 -22.01
CA HIS A 95 38.51 -19.43 -21.16
C HIS A 95 36.99 -19.50 -21.31
N ASN A 96 36.50 -20.64 -21.79
CA ASN A 96 35.04 -20.88 -21.86
C ASN A 96 34.61 -21.61 -20.59
N VAL A 97 33.49 -21.13 -20.02
CA VAL A 97 32.95 -21.65 -18.76
C VAL A 97 31.59 -22.31 -19.00
N VAL A 98 31.42 -23.49 -18.40
CA VAL A 98 30.12 -24.20 -18.38
C VAL A 98 29.58 -24.11 -16.96
N MET A 99 28.60 -23.23 -16.75
CA MET A 99 27.96 -23.07 -15.46
C MET A 99 27.02 -24.27 -15.19
N GLN A 100 27.23 -24.91 -14.05
CA GLN A 100 26.31 -25.95 -13.59
C GLN A 100 25.10 -25.31 -12.95
N PRO A 101 23.86 -25.71 -13.33
CA PRO A 101 22.69 -25.19 -12.66
C PRO A 101 22.79 -25.49 -11.17
N GLU A 102 22.53 -24.46 -10.40
CA GLU A 102 22.45 -24.64 -8.98
C GLU A 102 21.10 -25.25 -8.66
N THR A 103 21.07 -26.40 -8.00
CA THR A 103 19.92 -26.81 -7.23
C THR A 103 19.55 -25.61 -6.39
N MET A 104 18.41 -24.96 -6.69
CA MET A 104 17.96 -23.66 -6.15
C MET A 104 18.63 -23.36 -4.81
N LYS A 105 19.52 -22.36 -4.79
CA LYS A 105 20.07 -21.91 -3.51
C LYS A 105 18.91 -21.42 -2.68
N LEU A 106 18.71 -22.04 -1.55
CA LEU A 106 18.02 -21.50 -0.37
C LEU A 106 18.64 -20.16 0.13
N ASP A 107 19.47 -19.53 -0.70
CA ASP A 107 20.32 -18.40 -0.37
C ASP A 107 19.74 -17.04 -0.73
N ASP A 108 18.44 -16.94 -1.03
CA ASP A 108 17.73 -15.67 -1.01
C ASP A 108 17.83 -15.10 0.41
N VAL A 109 18.58 -14.04 0.53
CA VAL A 109 18.76 -13.35 1.80
C VAL A 109 17.53 -12.51 2.09
N VAL A 110 16.96 -12.66 3.28
CA VAL A 110 15.87 -11.83 3.76
C VAL A 110 16.35 -10.96 4.91
N VAL A 111 15.94 -9.71 4.92
CA VAL A 111 16.18 -8.82 6.04
C VAL A 111 15.08 -9.07 7.06
N ILE A 112 15.44 -9.61 8.21
CA ILE A 112 14.50 -9.86 9.31
C ILE A 112 15.13 -9.32 10.58
N ALA A 113 14.37 -8.55 11.32
CA ALA A 113 14.61 -8.23 12.72
C ALA A 113 16.09 -7.95 13.06
N TYR A 114 16.57 -6.78 12.65
CA TYR A 114 17.92 -6.28 12.96
C TYR A 114 19.07 -7.09 12.36
N GLY A 115 18.80 -7.98 11.39
CA GLY A 115 19.84 -8.81 10.75
C GLY A 115 19.44 -9.27 9.35
N VAL A 116 20.43 -9.80 8.64
CA VAL A 116 20.28 -10.39 7.30
C VAL A 116 20.39 -11.91 7.47
N ARG A 117 19.39 -12.67 6.96
CA ARG A 117 19.34 -14.14 7.10
C ARG A 117 19.11 -14.80 5.75
N LYS A 118 19.55 -16.02 5.60
CA LYS A 118 19.19 -16.86 4.46
C LYS A 118 17.72 -17.25 4.60
N LYS A 119 16.90 -17.08 3.56
CA LYS A 119 15.48 -17.43 3.59
C LYS A 119 15.23 -18.86 4.07
N GLY A 120 16.05 -19.80 3.63
CA GLY A 120 15.98 -21.22 4.01
C GLY A 120 16.39 -21.55 5.44
N THR A 121 16.80 -20.58 6.26
CA THR A 121 17.14 -20.77 7.68
C THR A 121 16.19 -20.04 8.63
N VAL A 122 15.10 -19.52 8.10
CA VAL A 122 14.09 -18.81 8.88
C VAL A 122 12.93 -19.75 9.16
N ALA A 123 12.66 -20.04 10.43
CA ALA A 123 11.52 -20.88 10.83
C ALA A 123 10.16 -20.18 10.63
N GLY A 124 10.18 -18.87 10.47
CA GLY A 124 9.00 -18.03 10.31
C GLY A 124 8.50 -17.89 8.87
N SER A 125 7.20 -17.56 8.74
CA SER A 125 6.55 -17.28 7.45
C SER A 125 6.95 -15.91 6.93
N VAL A 126 7.76 -15.87 5.88
CA VAL A 126 8.27 -14.66 5.24
C VAL A 126 8.05 -14.70 3.74
N SER A 127 7.36 -13.71 3.22
CA SER A 127 7.19 -13.53 1.77
C SER A 127 7.97 -12.30 1.31
N THR A 128 8.78 -12.43 0.27
CA THR A 128 9.59 -11.33 -0.25
C THR A 128 9.16 -10.95 -1.66
N VAL A 129 8.94 -9.66 -1.89
CA VAL A 129 8.70 -9.05 -3.20
C VAL A 129 9.98 -8.29 -3.59
N LYS A 130 10.59 -8.68 -4.71
CA LYS A 130 11.83 -8.07 -5.21
C LYS A 130 11.53 -6.80 -6.03
N SER A 131 12.54 -5.93 -6.14
CA SER A 131 12.47 -4.64 -6.85
C SER A 131 11.96 -4.77 -8.28
N GLU A 132 12.31 -5.82 -9.02
CA GLU A 132 11.92 -6.03 -10.42
C GLU A 132 10.39 -6.03 -10.63
N LYS A 133 9.62 -6.45 -9.61
CA LYS A 133 8.15 -6.41 -9.63
C LYS A 133 7.58 -5.04 -9.27
N LEU A 134 8.32 -4.24 -8.52
CA LEU A 134 7.89 -2.92 -8.02
C LEU A 134 8.29 -1.78 -8.95
N GLU A 135 9.53 -1.81 -9.46
CA GLU A 135 10.12 -0.74 -10.25
C GLU A 135 9.40 -0.42 -11.56
N ASN A 136 8.76 -1.43 -12.13
CA ASN A 136 8.09 -1.31 -13.42
C ASN A 136 6.69 -0.69 -13.30
N THR A 137 6.22 -0.40 -12.07
CA THR A 137 4.88 0.12 -11.84
C THR A 137 4.94 1.63 -11.57
N PRO A 138 4.71 2.50 -12.58
CA PRO A 138 4.68 3.95 -12.38
C PRO A 138 3.39 4.31 -11.65
N THR A 139 3.46 4.40 -10.35
CA THR A 139 2.32 4.76 -9.51
C THR A 139 2.75 5.76 -8.44
N ALA A 140 1.89 6.71 -8.16
CA ALA A 140 2.07 7.61 -7.02
C ALA A 140 2.05 6.83 -5.71
N ALA A 141 1.13 5.85 -5.62
CA ALA A 141 0.90 4.99 -4.47
C ALA A 141 1.39 3.55 -4.78
N PHE A 142 2.66 3.26 -4.52
CA PHE A 142 3.24 1.97 -4.90
C PHE A 142 2.78 0.79 -4.02
N ASP A 143 2.12 1.03 -2.91
CA ASP A 143 1.43 0.04 -2.10
C ASP A 143 0.44 -0.79 -2.92
N GLN A 144 -0.21 -0.18 -3.91
CA GLN A 144 -1.08 -0.87 -4.86
C GLN A 144 -0.35 -1.91 -5.72
N ALA A 145 0.96 -1.77 -5.91
CA ALA A 145 1.77 -2.76 -6.64
C ALA A 145 1.93 -4.09 -5.88
N LEU A 146 1.67 -4.11 -4.57
CA LEU A 146 1.68 -5.33 -3.75
C LEU A 146 0.40 -6.15 -3.86
N GLN A 147 -0.67 -5.61 -4.43
CA GLN A 147 -1.96 -6.28 -4.52
C GLN A 147 -1.86 -7.58 -5.34
N GLY A 148 -2.29 -8.70 -4.74
CA GLY A 148 -2.21 -10.02 -5.35
C GLY A 148 -0.79 -10.60 -5.49
N GLN A 149 0.24 -9.99 -4.87
CA GLN A 149 1.63 -10.48 -4.93
C GLN A 149 1.98 -11.45 -3.79
N VAL A 150 1.31 -11.32 -2.64
CA VAL A 150 1.62 -12.06 -1.42
C VAL A 150 0.36 -12.70 -0.86
N ALA A 151 0.40 -14.02 -0.63
CA ALA A 151 -0.69 -14.73 0.04
C ALA A 151 -0.87 -14.19 1.46
N GLY A 152 -2.12 -13.99 1.89
CA GLY A 152 -2.47 -13.49 3.22
C GLY A 152 -2.27 -11.98 3.40
N LEU A 153 -1.82 -11.23 2.38
CA LEU A 153 -1.77 -9.78 2.36
C LEU A 153 -2.93 -9.24 1.52
N THR A 154 -3.92 -8.63 2.18
CA THR A 154 -4.99 -7.88 1.52
C THR A 154 -4.55 -6.45 1.30
N VAL A 155 -4.63 -5.98 0.07
CA VAL A 155 -4.37 -4.58 -0.31
C VAL A 155 -5.61 -4.08 -1.03
N LEU A 156 -6.26 -3.06 -0.48
CA LEU A 156 -7.46 -2.45 -1.06
C LEU A 156 -7.31 -0.94 -1.08
N SER A 157 -7.62 -0.33 -2.20
CA SER A 157 -7.60 1.13 -2.35
C SER A 157 -9.02 1.68 -2.10
N ASN A 158 -9.16 2.54 -1.11
CA ASN A 158 -10.43 3.20 -0.83
C ASN A 158 -10.81 4.24 -1.90
N THR A 159 -9.82 4.78 -2.58
CA THR A 159 -9.96 5.82 -3.60
C THR A 159 -8.91 5.63 -4.68
N GLY A 160 -9.22 6.03 -5.91
CA GLY A 160 -8.30 6.05 -7.05
C GLY A 160 -7.49 7.34 -7.17
N GLU A 161 -7.57 8.24 -6.21
CA GLU A 161 -6.84 9.49 -6.21
C GLU A 161 -5.32 9.26 -6.23
N PRO A 162 -4.54 10.02 -7.02
CA PRO A 162 -3.11 9.77 -7.17
C PRO A 162 -2.28 9.80 -5.88
N SER A 163 -2.68 10.60 -4.89
CA SER A 163 -1.96 10.74 -3.61
C SER A 163 -2.36 9.72 -2.54
N ALA A 164 -3.43 8.96 -2.78
CA ALA A 164 -4.04 8.11 -1.76
C ALA A 164 -3.27 6.81 -1.51
N SER A 165 -3.16 6.44 -0.23
CA SER A 165 -2.57 5.17 0.23
C SER A 165 -3.60 4.05 0.23
N ALA A 166 -3.18 2.83 -0.14
CA ALA A 166 -4.00 1.64 0.02
C ALA A 166 -4.05 1.17 1.48
N SER A 167 -5.15 0.57 1.87
CA SER A 167 -5.26 -0.15 3.14
C SER A 167 -4.64 -1.53 3.01
N MET A 168 -3.73 -1.86 3.92
CA MET A 168 -3.09 -3.17 3.96
C MET A 168 -3.48 -3.93 5.23
N LYS A 169 -3.79 -5.21 5.10
CA LYS A 169 -4.07 -6.11 6.22
C LYS A 169 -3.38 -7.45 6.00
N ILE A 170 -2.79 -8.00 7.06
CA ILE A 170 -2.12 -9.30 7.02
C ILE A 170 -2.91 -10.28 7.88
N ARG A 171 -3.44 -11.36 7.22
CA ARG A 171 -4.19 -12.43 7.90
C ARG A 171 -5.41 -11.91 8.67
N GLY A 172 -6.19 -11.03 8.01
CA GLY A 172 -7.44 -10.51 8.54
C GLY A 172 -7.31 -9.29 9.46
N THR A 173 -8.42 -8.93 10.07
CA THR A 173 -8.54 -7.83 11.04
C THR A 173 -8.45 -8.40 12.45
N ASN A 174 -7.57 -7.85 13.31
CA ASN A 174 -7.27 -8.43 14.62
C ASN A 174 -7.82 -7.59 15.79
N SER A 175 -8.38 -6.43 15.54
CA SER A 175 -8.93 -5.54 16.57
C SER A 175 -10.20 -4.86 16.07
N ILE A 176 -11.03 -4.40 17.01
CA ILE A 176 -12.30 -3.68 16.72
C ILE A 176 -12.05 -2.17 16.61
N ASN A 177 -11.38 -1.56 17.58
CA ASN A 177 -11.16 -0.11 17.65
C ASN A 177 -9.69 0.31 17.59
N SER A 178 -8.74 -0.60 17.83
CA SER A 178 -7.31 -0.34 17.70
C SER A 178 -6.85 -0.41 16.25
N GLY A 179 -5.68 0.17 15.95
CA GLY A 179 -5.11 0.14 14.59
C GLY A 179 -4.90 -1.28 14.08
N THR A 180 -5.22 -1.50 12.81
CA THR A 180 -5.14 -2.82 12.14
C THR A 180 -4.12 -2.86 11.00
N SER A 181 -3.41 -1.76 10.75
CA SER A 181 -2.36 -1.67 9.74
C SER A 181 -1.10 -2.44 10.16
N PRO A 182 -0.37 -3.05 9.21
CA PRO A 182 0.94 -3.62 9.49
C PRO A 182 1.92 -2.55 9.99
N LEU A 183 2.96 -2.98 10.70
CA LEU A 183 4.09 -2.15 11.04
C LEU A 183 5.02 -1.99 9.82
N TYR A 184 5.40 -0.78 9.46
CA TYR A 184 6.33 -0.51 8.36
C TYR A 184 7.71 -0.17 8.87
N ILE A 185 8.72 -0.88 8.37
CA ILE A 185 10.13 -0.68 8.74
C ILE A 185 10.94 -0.33 7.48
N LEU A 186 11.47 0.87 7.41
CA LEU A 186 12.34 1.34 6.34
C LEU A 186 13.80 1.35 6.81
N ASP A 187 14.66 0.54 6.21
CA ASP A 187 16.09 0.42 6.58
C ASP A 187 16.33 0.30 8.10
N GLY A 188 15.43 -0.42 8.79
CA GLY A 188 15.50 -0.70 10.23
C GLY A 188 14.87 0.34 11.16
N VAL A 189 14.18 1.35 10.64
CA VAL A 189 13.46 2.38 11.40
C VAL A 189 11.97 2.34 11.07
N GLU A 190 11.14 2.49 12.08
CA GLU A 190 9.69 2.54 11.94
C GLU A 190 9.25 3.81 11.21
N ILE A 191 8.36 3.67 10.22
CA ILE A 191 7.68 4.76 9.53
C ILE A 191 6.16 4.59 9.62
N SER A 192 5.41 5.68 9.47
CA SER A 192 3.95 5.61 9.44
C SER A 192 3.42 5.03 8.13
N ALA A 193 2.21 4.44 8.14
CA ALA A 193 1.52 4.00 6.93
C ALA A 193 1.32 5.16 5.94
N ALA A 194 1.04 6.37 6.43
CA ALA A 194 0.87 7.57 5.59
C ALA A 194 2.17 8.03 4.92
N ASP A 195 3.32 7.63 5.45
CA ASP A 195 4.63 7.99 4.89
C ASP A 195 5.17 6.92 3.93
N PHE A 196 4.55 5.75 3.89
CA PHE A 196 4.92 4.67 2.99
C PHE A 196 4.95 5.13 1.52
N ASN A 197 3.95 5.89 1.07
CA ASN A 197 3.87 6.41 -0.29
C ASN A 197 4.82 7.58 -0.60
N THR A 198 5.57 8.06 0.40
CA THR A 198 6.63 9.05 0.13
C THR A 198 7.87 8.40 -0.48
N ILE A 199 8.01 7.07 -0.38
CA ILE A 199 9.16 6.33 -0.89
C ILE A 199 9.04 6.21 -2.42
N ASN A 200 10.15 6.48 -3.13
CA ASN A 200 10.19 6.16 -4.55
C ASN A 200 10.33 4.64 -4.75
N PRO A 201 9.39 3.96 -5.48
CA PRO A 201 9.46 2.53 -5.72
C PRO A 201 10.80 2.06 -6.31
N ALA A 202 11.39 2.88 -7.15
CA ALA A 202 12.65 2.59 -7.82
C ALA A 202 13.87 2.56 -6.89
N ASP A 203 13.77 3.13 -5.68
CA ASP A 203 14.81 3.06 -4.65
C ASP A 203 14.73 1.78 -3.79
N ILE A 204 13.70 0.97 -3.95
CA ILE A 204 13.48 -0.23 -3.15
C ILE A 204 14.26 -1.40 -3.76
N GLU A 205 15.02 -2.12 -2.95
CA GLU A 205 15.69 -3.38 -3.33
C GLU A 205 14.75 -4.57 -3.11
N SER A 206 14.08 -4.61 -1.95
CA SER A 206 13.13 -5.66 -1.62
C SER A 206 12.17 -5.25 -0.52
N MET A 207 11.02 -5.92 -0.50
CA MET A 207 10.04 -5.83 0.59
C MET A 207 9.77 -7.21 1.14
N SER A 208 9.91 -7.39 2.45
CA SER A 208 9.61 -8.63 3.14
C SER A 208 8.39 -8.47 4.02
N VAL A 209 7.38 -9.33 3.82
CA VAL A 209 6.14 -9.37 4.61
C VAL A 209 6.27 -10.49 5.64
N LEU A 210 6.32 -10.13 6.90
CA LEU A 210 6.44 -11.01 8.06
C LEU A 210 5.05 -11.26 8.63
N LYS A 211 4.64 -12.53 8.73
CA LYS A 211 3.24 -12.86 8.98
C LYS A 211 2.99 -13.68 10.26
N ASP A 212 4.03 -14.26 10.85
CA ASP A 212 3.92 -15.15 11.99
C ASP A 212 4.68 -14.66 13.23
N ALA A 213 4.46 -15.32 14.38
CA ALA A 213 5.01 -14.90 15.65
C ALA A 213 6.55 -14.92 15.69
N SER A 214 7.20 -15.94 15.09
CA SER A 214 8.65 -16.09 15.11
C SER A 214 9.36 -14.93 14.39
N SER A 215 8.81 -14.49 13.25
CA SER A 215 9.35 -13.38 12.48
C SER A 215 8.95 -12.00 13.04
N THR A 216 7.81 -11.88 13.73
CA THR A 216 7.26 -10.58 14.15
C THR A 216 7.47 -10.25 15.63
N SER A 217 7.57 -11.23 16.55
CA SER A 217 7.65 -10.98 18.00
C SER A 217 8.82 -10.09 18.41
N ILE A 218 9.93 -10.14 17.69
CA ILE A 218 11.09 -9.29 17.98
C ILE A 218 10.85 -7.81 17.66
N TYR A 219 9.82 -7.49 16.84
CA TYR A 219 9.33 -6.13 16.63
C TYR A 219 8.28 -5.72 17.69
N GLY A 220 7.80 -6.67 18.49
CA GLY A 220 7.06 -6.48 19.74
C GLY A 220 5.70 -5.85 19.60
N ALA A 221 5.58 -4.71 20.23
CA ALA A 221 4.37 -3.99 20.61
C ALA A 221 3.43 -3.50 19.49
N ARG A 222 3.76 -3.66 18.22
CA ARG A 222 2.94 -3.26 17.07
C ARG A 222 2.92 -4.32 15.98
N ALA A 223 3.52 -5.47 16.26
CA ALA A 223 3.70 -6.53 15.28
C ALA A 223 2.54 -7.54 15.21
N ALA A 224 1.49 -7.37 16.02
CA ALA A 224 0.30 -8.22 15.99
C ALA A 224 -0.40 -8.21 14.62
N ASN A 225 -0.34 -7.09 13.90
CA ASN A 225 -0.90 -6.94 12.56
C ASN A 225 0.07 -7.36 11.44
N GLY A 226 1.25 -7.94 11.79
CA GLY A 226 2.32 -8.25 10.86
C GLY A 226 3.27 -7.08 10.63
N VAL A 227 4.38 -7.34 9.91
CA VAL A 227 5.42 -6.34 9.65
C VAL A 227 5.79 -6.35 8.16
N ILE A 228 5.93 -5.18 7.58
CA ILE A 228 6.46 -4.97 6.22
C ILE A 228 7.83 -4.31 6.34
N VAL A 229 8.88 -5.06 6.01
CA VAL A 229 10.26 -4.58 6.04
C VAL A 229 10.68 -4.16 4.65
N ILE A 230 11.09 -2.91 4.50
CA ILE A 230 11.50 -2.30 3.24
C ILE A 230 13.01 -2.09 3.31
N THR A 231 13.70 -2.68 2.36
CA THR A 231 15.15 -2.50 2.17
C THR A 231 15.39 -1.70 0.91
N THR A 232 16.23 -0.68 1.00
CA THR A 232 16.53 0.16 -0.14
C THR A 232 17.83 -0.22 -0.82
N LYS A 233 17.95 0.17 -2.10
CA LYS A 233 19.09 -0.16 -2.96
C LYS A 233 20.41 0.34 -2.41
N ARG A 234 21.44 -0.46 -2.63
CA ARG A 234 22.85 -0.16 -2.30
C ARG A 234 23.72 -0.34 -3.52
N GLY A 235 24.94 0.17 -3.47
CA GLY A 235 25.92 -0.08 -4.51
C GLY A 235 26.34 -1.54 -4.54
N ARG A 236 26.66 -2.03 -5.73
CA ARG A 236 27.26 -3.35 -5.94
C ARG A 236 28.68 -3.17 -6.45
N ASN A 237 29.57 -4.10 -6.08
CA ASN A 237 30.94 -4.09 -6.59
C ASN A 237 30.93 -4.30 -8.11
N MET A 238 31.40 -3.31 -8.84
CA MET A 238 31.56 -3.31 -10.29
C MET A 238 32.80 -2.49 -10.65
N ASP A 239 33.41 -2.77 -11.81
CA ASP A 239 34.61 -2.05 -12.31
C ASP A 239 34.42 -0.52 -12.41
N ARG A 240 33.19 -0.07 -12.48
CA ARG A 240 32.82 1.35 -12.57
C ARG A 240 31.41 1.58 -12.04
N PRO A 241 31.07 2.83 -11.69
CA PRO A 241 29.73 3.17 -11.24
C PRO A 241 28.65 2.74 -12.26
N ASN A 242 27.54 2.22 -11.77
CA ASN A 242 26.35 1.94 -12.55
C ASN A 242 25.47 3.19 -12.57
N ILE A 243 25.23 3.74 -13.75
CA ILE A 243 24.38 4.91 -13.94
C ILE A 243 23.14 4.47 -14.70
N ASN A 244 21.98 4.63 -14.09
CA ASN A 244 20.69 4.30 -14.72
C ASN A 244 19.87 5.57 -14.89
N PHE A 245 19.32 5.72 -16.07
CA PHE A 245 18.31 6.74 -16.36
C PHE A 245 17.03 6.04 -16.81
N ARG A 246 15.93 6.33 -16.11
CA ARG A 246 14.60 5.81 -16.44
C ARG A 246 13.66 6.97 -16.72
N THR A 247 12.83 6.81 -17.74
CA THR A 247 11.73 7.73 -18.01
C THR A 247 10.46 6.94 -18.34
N GLN A 248 9.34 7.44 -17.88
CA GLN A 248 8.01 6.89 -18.13
C GLN A 248 7.09 8.04 -18.47
N LEU A 249 6.36 7.89 -19.57
CA LEU A 249 5.35 8.84 -20.03
C LEU A 249 4.07 8.08 -20.28
N GLY A 250 2.94 8.64 -19.90
CA GLY A 250 1.66 7.96 -20.06
C GLY A 250 0.47 8.86 -19.77
N TRP A 251 -0.67 8.22 -19.75
CA TRP A 251 -1.92 8.87 -19.41
C TRP A 251 -2.81 7.92 -18.62
N SER A 252 -3.71 8.52 -17.84
CA SER A 252 -4.72 7.84 -17.06
C SER A 252 -6.11 8.17 -17.58
N ALA A 253 -7.01 7.19 -17.52
CA ALA A 253 -8.43 7.33 -17.78
C ALA A 253 -9.22 6.58 -16.72
N ILE A 254 -10.49 6.92 -16.50
CA ILE A 254 -11.30 6.17 -15.53
C ILE A 254 -11.50 4.72 -16.00
N ALA A 255 -11.57 3.80 -15.04
CA ALA A 255 -12.08 2.46 -15.27
C ALA A 255 -13.60 2.53 -15.14
N HIS A 256 -14.32 2.72 -16.26
CA HIS A 256 -15.78 2.84 -16.22
C HIS A 256 -16.42 1.67 -15.47
N GLY A 257 -17.28 2.00 -14.50
CA GLY A 257 -18.14 1.05 -13.79
C GLY A 257 -19.42 0.71 -14.56
N ASN A 258 -20.31 -0.03 -13.92
CA ASN A 258 -21.60 -0.49 -14.49
C ASN A 258 -22.72 0.56 -14.36
N TRP A 259 -22.43 1.83 -14.47
CA TRP A 259 -23.45 2.88 -14.31
C TRP A 259 -24.39 2.96 -15.49
N ASP A 260 -25.65 3.07 -15.16
CA ASP A 260 -26.74 3.19 -16.11
C ASP A 260 -27.67 4.33 -15.72
N LEU A 261 -27.22 5.57 -16.00
CA LEU A 261 -27.96 6.80 -15.70
C LEU A 261 -28.89 7.18 -16.85
N MET A 262 -30.00 7.85 -16.56
CA MET A 262 -30.94 8.34 -17.57
C MET A 262 -30.30 9.41 -18.46
N THR A 263 -30.48 9.27 -19.76
CA THR A 263 -30.29 10.34 -20.75
C THR A 263 -31.36 11.39 -20.59
N THR A 264 -31.21 12.54 -21.24
CA THR A 264 -32.22 13.61 -21.23
C THR A 264 -33.58 13.12 -21.71
N ALA A 265 -33.63 12.30 -22.75
CA ALA A 265 -34.88 11.77 -23.27
C ALA A 265 -35.58 10.87 -22.25
N GLU A 266 -34.85 9.96 -21.63
CA GLU A 266 -35.31 9.04 -20.59
C GLU A 266 -35.73 9.80 -19.32
N ARG A 267 -34.95 10.80 -18.92
CA ARG A 267 -35.27 11.64 -17.77
C ARG A 267 -36.57 12.43 -17.97
N ILE A 268 -36.74 13.04 -19.13
CA ILE A 268 -37.99 13.75 -19.50
C ILE A 268 -39.15 12.76 -19.55
N GLN A 269 -38.97 11.55 -20.08
CA GLN A 269 -40.00 10.51 -20.05
C GLN A 269 -40.36 10.17 -18.61
N TYR A 270 -39.40 9.91 -17.74
CA TYR A 270 -39.62 9.63 -16.33
C TYR A 270 -40.39 10.74 -15.64
N GLU A 271 -39.97 12.01 -15.79
CA GLU A 271 -40.61 13.16 -15.20
C GLU A 271 -42.09 13.34 -15.62
N LYS A 272 -42.36 13.09 -16.91
CA LYS A 272 -43.74 13.08 -17.43
C LYS A 272 -44.57 11.96 -16.82
N GLU A 273 -44.01 10.76 -16.72
CA GLU A 273 -44.69 9.60 -16.13
C GLU A 273 -45.01 9.77 -14.65
N ILE A 274 -44.19 10.49 -13.88
CA ILE A 274 -44.41 10.77 -12.45
C ILE A 274 -45.13 12.09 -12.18
N GLY A 275 -45.52 12.85 -13.22
CA GLY A 275 -46.26 14.09 -13.08
C GLY A 275 -45.43 15.34 -12.71
N MET A 276 -44.09 15.29 -12.81
CA MET A 276 -43.19 16.42 -12.54
C MET A 276 -43.11 17.37 -13.75
N THR A 277 -44.22 17.86 -14.25
CA THR A 277 -44.25 18.65 -15.49
C THR A 277 -44.39 20.15 -15.27
N SER A 278 -44.63 20.58 -14.05
CA SER A 278 -44.91 22.00 -13.73
C SER A 278 -43.65 22.87 -13.87
N GLY A 279 -43.72 23.89 -14.77
CA GLY A 279 -42.67 24.88 -14.93
C GLY A 279 -41.47 24.43 -15.84
N GLN A 280 -41.51 23.24 -16.43
CA GLN A 280 -40.46 22.73 -17.28
C GLN A 280 -40.73 23.02 -18.77
N ASN A 281 -39.72 23.56 -19.47
CA ASN A 281 -39.76 23.73 -20.93
C ASN A 281 -39.07 22.54 -21.63
N TYR A 282 -39.78 21.42 -21.72
CA TYR A 282 -39.24 20.20 -22.32
C TYR A 282 -38.84 20.33 -23.78
N ASP A 283 -39.45 21.25 -24.56
CA ASP A 283 -39.04 21.51 -25.94
C ASP A 283 -37.62 22.12 -26.03
N TYR A 284 -37.28 22.90 -25.03
CA TYR A 284 -35.92 23.43 -24.87
C TYR A 284 -34.98 22.37 -24.30
N LEU A 285 -35.33 21.75 -23.18
CA LEU A 285 -34.51 20.79 -22.46
C LEU A 285 -34.13 19.54 -23.30
N SER A 286 -35.05 19.07 -24.15
CA SER A 286 -34.84 17.92 -25.03
C SER A 286 -33.72 18.12 -26.07
N LYS A 287 -33.22 19.35 -26.24
CA LYS A 287 -32.13 19.67 -27.17
C LYS A 287 -30.74 19.56 -26.50
N ILE A 288 -30.71 19.40 -25.20
CA ILE A 288 -29.52 19.31 -24.41
C ILE A 288 -29.43 17.88 -23.89
N ASP A 289 -28.31 17.21 -24.06
CA ASP A 289 -28.05 15.86 -23.54
C ASP A 289 -26.57 15.78 -23.16
N VAL A 290 -26.29 16.04 -21.89
CA VAL A 290 -24.94 16.12 -21.33
C VAL A 290 -24.63 14.81 -20.63
N ASN A 291 -23.57 14.14 -21.07
CA ASN A 291 -22.96 13.08 -20.30
C ASN A 291 -21.99 13.68 -19.26
N TRP A 292 -22.45 13.82 -18.03
CA TRP A 292 -21.65 14.43 -16.97
C TRP A 292 -20.38 13.64 -16.61
N MET A 293 -20.33 12.35 -16.93
CA MET A 293 -19.09 11.56 -16.79
C MET A 293 -18.01 12.09 -17.73
N ASP A 294 -18.36 12.35 -19.00
CA ASP A 294 -17.39 12.88 -20.00
C ASP A 294 -17.03 14.35 -19.72
N VAL A 295 -17.90 15.09 -19.02
CA VAL A 295 -17.63 16.46 -18.61
C VAL A 295 -16.65 16.53 -17.44
N VAL A 296 -16.83 15.65 -16.47
CA VAL A 296 -16.04 15.67 -15.23
C VAL A 296 -14.74 14.93 -15.39
N PHE A 297 -14.75 13.73 -15.98
CA PHE A 297 -13.55 12.90 -15.97
C PHE A 297 -12.68 13.08 -17.21
N ASN A 298 -11.37 13.19 -16.99
CA ASN A 298 -10.37 13.30 -18.06
C ASN A 298 -9.91 11.91 -18.47
N ASP A 299 -10.10 11.55 -19.73
CA ASP A 299 -9.68 10.27 -20.30
C ASP A 299 -8.19 10.25 -20.73
N ALA A 300 -7.48 11.36 -20.59
CA ALA A 300 -6.09 11.52 -21.00
C ALA A 300 -5.27 12.30 -19.96
N ALA A 301 -5.56 12.11 -18.65
CA ALA A 301 -4.84 12.73 -17.56
C ALA A 301 -3.36 12.31 -17.61
N MET A 302 -2.45 13.27 -17.75
CA MET A 302 -1.03 13.03 -18.04
C MET A 302 -0.30 12.45 -16.86
N LEU A 303 0.65 11.54 -17.14
CA LEU A 303 1.58 10.97 -16.18
C LEU A 303 3.00 11.04 -16.74
N GLN A 304 3.95 11.52 -15.94
CA GLN A 304 5.36 11.54 -16.29
C GLN A 304 6.25 11.23 -15.09
N SER A 305 7.31 10.47 -15.35
CA SER A 305 8.32 10.11 -14.35
C SER A 305 9.71 10.13 -14.97
N TYR A 306 10.65 10.72 -14.26
CA TYR A 306 12.06 10.76 -14.62
C TYR A 306 12.91 10.40 -13.42
N GLU A 307 13.86 9.50 -13.61
CA GLU A 307 14.74 9.03 -12.56
C GLU A 307 16.16 8.91 -13.08
N LEU A 308 17.10 9.35 -12.26
CA LEU A 308 18.53 9.14 -12.45
C LEU A 308 19.11 8.53 -11.18
N SER A 309 19.80 7.40 -11.31
CA SER A 309 20.50 6.78 -10.20
C SER A 309 21.95 6.47 -10.54
N VAL A 310 22.82 6.56 -9.52
CA VAL A 310 24.23 6.25 -9.60
C VAL A 310 24.59 5.36 -8.42
N SER A 311 25.17 4.20 -8.67
CA SER A 311 25.56 3.28 -7.62
C SER A 311 26.93 2.67 -7.89
N GLY A 312 27.62 2.31 -6.82
CA GLY A 312 28.91 1.63 -6.91
C GLY A 312 29.39 1.18 -5.55
N ALA A 313 30.33 0.25 -5.56
CA ALA A 313 31.01 -0.16 -4.37
C ALA A 313 32.50 -0.43 -4.65
N THR A 314 33.31 -0.24 -3.64
CA THR A 314 34.71 -0.68 -3.55
C THR A 314 34.84 -1.57 -2.33
N ASP A 315 36.00 -2.13 -2.07
CA ASP A 315 36.26 -2.95 -0.87
C ASP A 315 35.88 -2.25 0.45
N LYS A 316 35.85 -0.92 0.47
CA LYS A 316 35.64 -0.13 1.69
C LYS A 316 34.40 0.75 1.65
N THR A 317 33.90 1.09 0.47
CA THR A 317 32.85 2.08 0.32
C THR A 317 31.76 1.55 -0.57
N ASN A 318 30.52 1.69 -0.13
CA ASN A 318 29.32 1.39 -0.88
C ASN A 318 28.45 2.65 -0.93
N TYR A 319 27.96 2.99 -2.11
CA TYR A 319 27.10 4.17 -2.28
C TYR A 319 26.00 3.95 -3.32
N TYR A 320 24.87 4.56 -3.05
CA TYR A 320 23.74 4.69 -3.96
C TYR A 320 23.21 6.13 -3.85
N LEU A 321 23.03 6.79 -4.98
CA LEU A 321 22.45 8.12 -5.10
C LEU A 321 21.37 8.07 -6.17
N SER A 322 20.16 8.55 -5.87
CA SER A 322 19.10 8.71 -6.85
C SER A 322 18.43 10.07 -6.72
N GLY A 323 17.93 10.57 -7.85
CA GLY A 323 17.05 11.71 -7.92
C GLY A 323 15.89 11.40 -8.84
N SER A 324 14.68 11.73 -8.45
CA SER A 324 13.49 11.47 -9.26
C SER A 324 12.50 12.64 -9.23
N TYR A 325 11.80 12.77 -10.33
CA TYR A 325 10.63 13.61 -10.51
C TYR A 325 9.47 12.74 -10.98
N TYR A 326 8.32 12.87 -10.33
CA TYR A 326 7.08 12.21 -10.69
C TYR A 326 5.96 13.23 -10.68
N ASP A 327 5.13 13.22 -11.72
CA ASP A 327 3.99 14.10 -11.88
C ASP A 327 2.84 13.32 -12.51
N GLN A 328 1.68 13.37 -11.88
CA GLN A 328 0.46 12.71 -12.32
C GLN A 328 -0.72 13.64 -12.15
N GLU A 329 -1.37 13.98 -13.25
CA GLU A 329 -2.70 14.56 -13.23
C GLU A 329 -3.72 13.48 -12.83
N GLY A 330 -4.70 13.85 -12.02
CA GLY A 330 -5.81 12.96 -11.70
C GLY A 330 -6.85 12.91 -12.80
N VAL A 331 -7.63 11.83 -12.83
CA VAL A 331 -8.73 11.67 -13.79
C VAL A 331 -9.95 12.56 -13.44
N ALA A 332 -10.10 12.99 -12.20
CA ALA A 332 -11.06 14.00 -11.81
C ALA A 332 -10.39 15.37 -11.70
N PRO A 333 -11.05 16.48 -12.10
CA PRO A 333 -10.47 17.80 -12.05
C PRO A 333 -10.20 18.22 -10.59
N GLY A 334 -9.16 19.03 -10.40
CA GLY A 334 -8.71 19.45 -9.07
C GLY A 334 -7.88 18.42 -8.32
N SER A 335 -7.52 17.31 -8.95
CA SER A 335 -6.60 16.31 -8.39
C SER A 335 -5.28 16.27 -9.16
N MET A 336 -4.17 16.29 -8.43
CA MET A 336 -2.80 16.25 -8.96
C MET A 336 -1.82 15.78 -7.89
N PHE A 337 -0.82 15.05 -8.29
CA PHE A 337 0.27 14.64 -7.43
C PHE A 337 1.63 14.87 -8.10
N GLU A 338 2.45 15.71 -7.49
CA GLU A 338 3.81 15.99 -7.93
C GLU A 338 4.79 15.64 -6.82
N ARG A 339 5.86 14.90 -7.14
CA ARG A 339 6.88 14.48 -6.16
C ARG A 339 8.29 14.67 -6.70
N TYR A 340 9.13 15.31 -5.90
CA TYR A 340 10.58 15.37 -6.06
C TYR A 340 11.22 14.53 -4.97
N SER A 341 12.06 13.58 -5.32
CA SER A 341 12.76 12.72 -4.35
C SER A 341 14.25 12.73 -4.58
N LEU A 342 15.01 12.72 -3.50
CA LEU A 342 16.46 12.54 -3.50
C LEU A 342 16.79 11.49 -2.44
N ARG A 343 17.53 10.45 -2.82
CA ARG A 343 18.00 9.43 -1.91
C ARG A 343 19.51 9.32 -1.96
N TYR A 344 20.13 9.13 -0.80
CA TYR A 344 21.55 8.91 -0.63
C TYR A 344 21.78 7.81 0.41
N ASN A 345 22.31 6.67 -0.01
CA ASN A 345 22.76 5.59 0.87
C ASN A 345 24.26 5.47 0.76
N PHE A 346 24.93 5.47 1.88
CA PHE A 346 26.39 5.44 1.96
C PHE A 346 26.84 4.56 3.11
N GLU A 347 27.82 3.70 2.84
CA GLU A 347 28.52 2.89 3.84
C GLU A 347 30.01 2.96 3.62
N HIS A 348 30.78 3.07 4.69
CA HIS A 348 32.23 3.08 4.62
C HIS A 348 32.86 2.28 5.76
N GLN A 349 33.82 1.41 5.39
CA GLN A 349 34.64 0.67 6.34
C GLN A 349 35.79 1.56 6.81
N MET A 350 35.57 2.32 7.90
CA MET A 350 36.56 3.26 8.46
C MET A 350 37.82 2.54 8.95
N ALA A 351 37.62 1.40 9.62
CA ALA A 351 38.68 0.54 10.12
C ALA A 351 38.20 -0.92 10.10
N LYS A 352 39.08 -1.90 10.26
CA LYS A 352 38.68 -3.33 10.28
C LYS A 352 37.61 -3.64 11.33
N TRP A 353 37.55 -2.83 12.38
CA TRP A 353 36.61 -2.99 13.50
C TRP A 353 35.44 -2.01 13.48
N LEU A 354 35.41 -1.02 12.54
CA LEU A 354 34.36 0.01 12.47
C LEU A 354 33.87 0.22 11.05
N LYS A 355 32.59 -0.04 10.83
CA LYS A 355 31.83 0.39 9.64
C LYS A 355 30.79 1.43 10.03
N MET A 356 30.66 2.48 9.28
CA MET A 356 29.67 3.52 9.47
C MET A 356 28.89 3.76 8.18
N GLY A 357 27.64 4.19 8.32
CA GLY A 357 26.82 4.52 7.16
C GLY A 357 25.65 5.40 7.48
N ALA A 358 25.01 5.86 6.41
CA ALA A 358 23.82 6.67 6.44
C ALA A 358 22.91 6.29 5.27
N ASN A 359 21.60 6.20 5.52
CA ASN A 359 20.58 6.12 4.49
C ASN A 359 19.67 7.32 4.67
N THR A 360 19.61 8.20 3.69
CA THR A 360 18.89 9.46 3.80
C THR A 360 17.98 9.66 2.59
N MET A 361 16.77 10.12 2.84
CA MET A 361 15.77 10.46 1.82
C MET A 361 15.22 11.87 2.10
N PHE A 362 15.16 12.68 1.06
CA PHE A 362 14.46 13.95 1.02
C PHE A 362 13.33 13.83 0.02
N ASN A 363 12.15 14.29 0.39
CA ASN A 363 10.98 14.24 -0.46
C ASN A 363 10.19 15.56 -0.33
N TYR A 364 9.77 16.09 -1.47
CA TYR A 364 8.82 17.19 -1.55
C TYR A 364 7.62 16.72 -2.39
N GLN A 365 6.42 16.95 -1.90
CA GLN A 365 5.19 16.66 -2.60
C GLN A 365 4.33 17.91 -2.68
N ASN A 366 3.72 18.11 -3.83
CA ASN A 366 2.66 19.07 -4.07
C ASN A 366 1.41 18.29 -4.46
N ILE A 367 0.33 18.44 -3.69
CA ILE A 367 -0.86 17.61 -3.77
C ILE A 367 -2.06 18.51 -3.92
N GLN A 368 -2.86 18.25 -4.96
CA GLN A 368 -4.21 18.78 -5.05
C GLN A 368 -5.17 17.59 -4.96
N GLN A 369 -6.20 17.71 -4.15
CA GLN A 369 -7.15 16.64 -3.91
C GLN A 369 -8.52 17.04 -4.42
N ALA A 370 -9.19 16.11 -5.12
CA ALA A 370 -10.57 16.24 -5.45
C ALA A 370 -11.43 15.98 -4.20
N ASP A 371 -12.52 16.71 -4.04
CA ASP A 371 -13.49 16.46 -2.98
C ASP A 371 -14.30 15.20 -3.33
N GLU A 372 -14.27 14.20 -2.44
CA GLU A 372 -14.96 12.92 -2.60
C GLU A 372 -15.78 12.54 -1.37
N GLY A 373 -16.68 11.57 -1.51
CA GLY A 373 -17.51 11.09 -0.42
C GLY A 373 -18.68 12.00 -0.04
N ALA A 374 -18.83 13.15 -0.68
CA ALA A 374 -19.91 14.09 -0.47
C ALA A 374 -21.02 13.91 -1.53
N TYR A 375 -22.27 13.93 -1.12
CA TYR A 375 -23.43 13.89 -2.02
C TYR A 375 -23.93 15.28 -2.38
N ALA A 376 -23.02 16.20 -2.59
CA ALA A 376 -23.29 17.57 -2.99
C ALA A 376 -23.05 17.74 -4.50
N LEU A 377 -24.05 18.30 -5.21
CA LEU A 377 -23.95 18.52 -6.66
C LEU A 377 -22.81 19.48 -7.07
N VAL A 378 -22.21 20.18 -6.11
CA VAL A 378 -21.09 21.09 -6.37
C VAL A 378 -19.75 20.35 -6.51
N THR A 379 -19.63 19.15 -5.95
CA THR A 379 -18.37 18.38 -6.08
C THR A 379 -18.35 17.65 -7.42
N PRO A 380 -17.25 17.70 -8.17
CA PRO A 380 -17.19 17.11 -9.52
C PRO A 380 -17.57 15.63 -9.57
N ILE A 381 -17.10 14.83 -8.63
CA ILE A 381 -17.36 13.38 -8.59
C ILE A 381 -18.86 13.09 -8.40
N SER A 382 -19.52 13.79 -7.47
CA SER A 382 -20.96 13.64 -7.26
C SER A 382 -21.76 14.21 -8.44
N ALA A 383 -21.28 15.30 -9.02
CA ALA A 383 -21.90 15.89 -10.21
C ALA A 383 -21.90 14.92 -11.39
N ALA A 384 -20.81 14.20 -11.61
CA ALA A 384 -20.72 13.21 -12.68
C ALA A 384 -21.86 12.18 -12.62
N ARG A 385 -22.34 11.88 -11.41
CA ARG A 385 -23.43 10.92 -11.20
C ARG A 385 -24.80 11.54 -11.08
N PHE A 386 -24.94 12.65 -10.38
CA PHE A 386 -26.24 13.15 -9.94
C PHE A 386 -26.75 14.40 -10.68
N MET A 387 -25.91 15.05 -11.49
CA MET A 387 -26.35 16.17 -12.30
C MET A 387 -27.35 15.72 -13.37
N LEU A 388 -28.38 16.54 -13.58
CA LEU A 388 -29.37 16.24 -14.61
C LEU A 388 -28.79 16.44 -16.01
N PRO A 389 -29.07 15.53 -16.95
CA PRO A 389 -28.39 15.49 -18.27
C PRO A 389 -28.81 16.66 -19.18
N TYR A 390 -29.84 17.43 -18.83
CA TYR A 390 -30.20 18.62 -19.56
C TYR A 390 -29.67 19.94 -18.97
N TRP A 391 -28.76 19.89 -18.01
CA TRP A 391 -28.02 21.04 -17.52
C TRP A 391 -26.64 21.08 -18.19
N ASP A 392 -26.42 22.11 -19.03
CA ASP A 392 -25.18 22.29 -19.75
C ASP A 392 -24.19 23.11 -18.92
N PRO A 393 -23.01 22.60 -18.61
CA PRO A 393 -21.98 23.33 -17.87
C PRO A 393 -21.32 24.44 -18.70
N TYR A 394 -21.55 24.49 -20.02
CA TYR A 394 -20.92 25.44 -20.91
C TYR A 394 -21.94 26.38 -21.58
N LYS A 395 -21.47 27.56 -21.95
CA LYS A 395 -22.16 28.48 -22.84
C LYS A 395 -21.90 28.11 -24.31
N ALA A 396 -22.67 28.73 -25.21
CA ALA A 396 -22.56 28.50 -26.64
C ALA A 396 -21.15 28.86 -27.23
N ASP A 397 -20.37 29.69 -26.54
CA ASP A 397 -19.02 30.07 -26.87
C ASP A 397 -17.95 29.12 -26.28
N GLY A 398 -18.35 28.09 -25.56
CA GLY A 398 -17.48 27.11 -24.94
C GLY A 398 -16.92 27.53 -23.57
N SER A 399 -17.23 28.75 -23.07
CA SER A 399 -16.86 29.15 -21.71
C SER A 399 -17.81 28.54 -20.68
N LEU A 400 -17.37 28.39 -19.41
CA LEU A 400 -18.22 27.87 -18.35
C LEU A 400 -19.47 28.72 -18.14
N ALA A 401 -20.60 28.06 -17.99
CA ALA A 401 -21.84 28.68 -17.54
C ALA A 401 -21.67 29.04 -16.06
N SER A 402 -22.00 30.30 -15.73
CA SER A 402 -21.70 30.87 -14.43
C SER A 402 -22.95 31.23 -13.65
N ILE A 403 -22.90 31.01 -12.34
CA ILE A 403 -23.93 31.52 -11.42
C ILE A 403 -23.78 33.04 -11.23
N ASN A 404 -22.57 33.58 -11.41
CA ASN A 404 -22.28 34.99 -11.28
C ASN A 404 -23.03 35.84 -12.30
N ASP A 405 -23.05 35.41 -13.55
CA ASP A 405 -23.71 36.10 -14.68
C ASP A 405 -25.13 35.54 -14.96
N GLY A 406 -25.54 34.49 -14.23
CA GLY A 406 -26.88 33.88 -14.37
C GLY A 406 -27.01 33.00 -15.61
N THR A 407 -25.92 32.61 -16.26
CA THR A 407 -25.96 31.69 -17.40
C THR A 407 -26.07 30.23 -16.96
N TRP A 408 -25.62 29.87 -15.77
CA TRP A 408 -25.85 28.56 -15.17
C TRP A 408 -27.35 28.38 -14.88
N LYS A 409 -27.93 27.29 -15.42
CA LYS A 409 -29.37 27.00 -15.31
C LYS A 409 -29.68 25.79 -14.46
N GLY A 410 -28.65 25.06 -14.03
CA GLY A 410 -28.80 23.90 -13.16
C GLY A 410 -29.11 24.28 -11.71
N GLN A 411 -29.40 23.26 -10.90
CA GLN A 411 -29.55 23.43 -9.46
C GLN A 411 -28.18 23.62 -8.80
N GLY A 412 -28.16 24.44 -7.76
CA GLY A 412 -26.92 24.73 -7.04
C GLY A 412 -25.93 25.49 -7.91
N GLN A 413 -24.72 25.05 -7.95
CA GLN A 413 -23.59 25.69 -8.63
C GLN A 413 -23.09 24.81 -9.76
N ASN A 414 -22.48 25.40 -10.78
CA ASN A 414 -21.71 24.64 -11.78
C ASN A 414 -20.48 24.03 -11.10
N PRO A 415 -20.32 22.69 -11.04
CA PRO A 415 -19.24 22.06 -10.31
C PRO A 415 -17.85 22.41 -10.85
N LEU A 416 -17.72 22.68 -12.14
CA LEU A 416 -16.43 23.09 -12.72
C LEU A 416 -16.10 24.53 -12.32
N GLU A 417 -17.08 25.45 -12.34
CA GLU A 417 -16.90 26.82 -11.86
C GLU A 417 -16.60 26.84 -10.35
N TRP A 418 -17.28 26.01 -9.57
CA TRP A 418 -17.03 25.89 -8.14
C TRP A 418 -15.57 25.49 -7.84
N LEU A 419 -15.04 24.52 -8.57
CA LEU A 419 -13.68 24.06 -8.40
C LEU A 419 -12.64 25.16 -8.69
N GLU A 420 -12.84 25.94 -9.77
CA GLU A 420 -11.95 27.06 -10.10
C GLU A 420 -11.95 28.14 -9.00
N ASN A 421 -13.07 28.30 -8.30
CA ASN A 421 -13.26 29.34 -7.28
C ASN A 421 -12.99 28.85 -5.84
N ASN A 422 -12.68 27.56 -5.65
CA ASN A 422 -12.42 26.95 -4.35
C ASN A 422 -11.15 26.06 -4.37
N PRO A 423 -9.98 26.63 -4.66
CA PRO A 423 -8.74 25.87 -4.73
C PRO A 423 -8.34 25.27 -3.39
N LEU A 424 -7.89 24.00 -3.41
CA LEU A 424 -7.39 23.25 -2.28
C LEU A 424 -6.04 22.61 -2.65
N ALA A 425 -5.00 22.83 -1.84
CA ALA A 425 -3.69 22.28 -2.09
C ALA A 425 -2.93 21.97 -0.80
N TYR A 426 -2.08 20.95 -0.85
CA TYR A 426 -1.18 20.58 0.23
C TYR A 426 0.25 20.50 -0.28
N LYS A 427 1.19 20.91 0.57
CA LYS A 427 2.63 20.73 0.34
C LYS A 427 3.20 19.93 1.49
N LYS A 428 3.86 18.82 1.17
CA LYS A 428 4.50 17.95 2.17
C LYS A 428 6.00 17.92 1.94
N TYR A 429 6.76 18.14 3.00
CA TYR A 429 8.21 17.98 3.06
C TYR A 429 8.51 16.80 3.96
N LYS A 430 9.37 15.90 3.52
CA LYS A 430 9.76 14.70 4.27
C LYS A 430 11.27 14.58 4.29
N VAL A 431 11.82 14.37 5.47
CA VAL A 431 13.22 14.02 5.68
C VAL A 431 13.27 12.74 6.50
N PHE A 432 13.83 11.70 5.94
CA PHE A 432 14.09 10.45 6.63
C PHE A 432 15.58 10.16 6.59
N SER A 433 16.18 9.79 7.72
CA SER A 433 17.58 9.43 7.78
C SER A 433 17.84 8.36 8.82
N THR A 434 18.65 7.37 8.47
CA THR A 434 19.23 6.43 9.42
C THR A 434 20.74 6.60 9.43
N LEU A 435 21.31 6.80 10.62
CA LEU A 435 22.75 6.84 10.83
C LEU A 435 23.13 5.62 11.64
N PHE A 436 24.13 4.87 11.21
CA PHE A 436 24.53 3.67 11.94
C PHE A 436 26.04 3.49 12.03
N ALA A 437 26.46 2.77 13.05
CA ALA A 437 27.83 2.33 13.22
C ALA A 437 27.85 0.88 13.71
N ASP A 438 28.60 0.04 13.00
CA ASP A 438 28.82 -1.37 13.32
C ASP A 438 30.25 -1.53 13.87
N PHE A 439 30.36 -2.00 15.11
CA PHE A 439 31.63 -2.25 15.79
C PHE A 439 31.88 -3.76 15.88
N ASN A 440 32.85 -4.26 15.15
CA ASN A 440 33.33 -5.63 15.30
C ASN A 440 34.26 -5.68 16.52
N ILE A 441 33.70 -5.99 17.71
CA ILE A 441 34.40 -5.94 19.01
C ILE A 441 35.40 -7.11 19.15
N TYR A 442 34.92 -8.29 18.74
CA TYR A 442 35.70 -9.54 18.77
C TYR A 442 35.25 -10.42 17.59
N LYS A 443 35.93 -11.56 17.36
CA LYS A 443 35.53 -12.52 16.30
C LYS A 443 34.03 -12.79 16.40
N ASN A 444 33.29 -12.46 15.35
CA ASN A 444 31.85 -12.69 15.24
C ASN A 444 30.97 -12.04 16.33
N LEU A 445 31.52 -11.10 17.13
CA LEU A 445 30.79 -10.28 18.08
C LEU A 445 30.70 -8.86 17.52
N THR A 446 29.51 -8.45 17.11
CA THR A 446 29.25 -7.15 16.52
C THR A 446 28.28 -6.36 17.40
N PHE A 447 28.65 -5.14 17.75
CA PHE A 447 27.75 -4.15 18.32
C PHE A 447 27.35 -3.16 17.24
N LYS A 448 26.06 -2.99 17.04
CA LYS A 448 25.50 -1.99 16.11
C LYS A 448 24.71 -0.97 16.90
N THR A 449 24.96 0.30 16.63
CA THR A 449 24.11 1.40 17.07
C THR A 449 23.54 2.09 15.84
N GLN A 450 22.24 2.37 15.86
CA GLN A 450 21.52 3.00 14.77
C GLN A 450 20.58 4.08 15.31
N PHE A 451 20.67 5.27 14.76
CA PHE A 451 19.79 6.38 15.06
C PHE A 451 18.93 6.69 13.85
N GLY A 452 17.62 6.67 14.03
CA GLY A 452 16.61 7.01 13.03
C GLY A 452 16.02 8.39 13.31
N PHE A 453 15.90 9.17 12.26
CA PHE A 453 15.26 10.49 12.25
C PHE A 453 14.24 10.50 11.13
N ASP A 454 12.98 10.74 11.46
CA ASP A 454 11.88 10.80 10.51
C ASP A 454 11.04 12.04 10.80
N PHE A 455 11.13 13.03 9.90
CA PHE A 455 10.46 14.32 10.02
C PHE A 455 9.56 14.58 8.82
N SER A 456 8.33 15.01 9.07
CA SER A 456 7.39 15.47 8.06
C SER A 456 6.79 16.81 8.44
N HIS A 457 6.67 17.71 7.45
CA HIS A 457 6.00 18.98 7.55
C HIS A 457 4.99 19.10 6.42
N THR A 458 3.71 19.24 6.76
CA THR A 458 2.63 19.39 5.78
C THR A 458 1.95 20.74 5.98
N THR A 459 1.83 21.52 4.92
CA THR A 459 1.04 22.75 4.92
C THR A 459 -0.16 22.60 4.01
N GLY A 460 -1.34 22.97 4.49
CA GLY A 460 -2.59 23.02 3.73
C GLY A 460 -3.00 24.45 3.40
N PHE A 461 -3.54 24.61 2.22
CA PHE A 461 -4.12 25.85 1.72
C PHE A 461 -5.51 25.57 1.16
N SER A 462 -6.50 26.35 1.57
CA SER A 462 -7.82 26.36 0.96
C SER A 462 -8.31 27.80 0.87
N GLN A 463 -8.98 28.14 -0.19
CA GLN A 463 -9.53 29.47 -0.43
C GLN A 463 -10.90 29.34 -1.12
N SER A 464 -11.80 30.27 -0.82
CA SER A 464 -13.01 30.52 -1.61
C SER A 464 -12.97 31.96 -2.08
N PHE A 465 -13.07 32.17 -3.38
CA PHE A 465 -12.92 33.51 -3.98
C PHE A 465 -14.11 34.42 -3.65
N ALA A 466 -13.77 35.66 -3.30
CA ALA A 466 -14.78 36.70 -2.95
C ALA A 466 -15.63 37.13 -4.15
N SER A 467 -15.11 37.07 -5.36
CA SER A 467 -15.86 37.36 -6.59
C SER A 467 -16.90 36.31 -6.95
N TYR A 468 -16.83 35.13 -6.32
CA TYR A 468 -17.77 34.05 -6.58
C TYR A 468 -19.05 34.26 -5.84
N LYS A 469 -20.14 34.48 -6.56
CA LYS A 469 -21.44 34.91 -6.04
C LYS A 469 -22.02 34.03 -4.90
N PRO A 470 -21.85 32.70 -4.89
CA PRO A 470 -22.29 31.88 -3.77
C PRO A 470 -21.68 32.24 -2.42
N ASN A 471 -20.52 32.87 -2.45
CA ASN A 471 -19.83 33.39 -1.25
C ASN A 471 -20.37 34.78 -0.82
N LEU A 472 -21.45 35.30 -1.46
CA LEU A 472 -22.08 36.58 -1.17
C LEU A 472 -21.10 37.78 -1.21
N GLY A 473 -20.01 37.68 -1.96
CA GLY A 473 -18.91 38.67 -1.99
C GLY A 473 -17.98 38.62 -0.78
N GLU A 474 -18.13 37.66 0.09
CA GLU A 474 -17.23 37.38 1.21
C GLU A 474 -16.39 36.17 0.88
N GLY A 475 -15.07 36.36 0.69
CA GLY A 475 -14.13 35.28 0.48
C GLY A 475 -13.81 34.57 1.79
N MET A 476 -13.16 33.40 1.65
CA MET A 476 -12.64 32.62 2.77
C MET A 476 -11.20 32.21 2.47
N ALA A 477 -10.34 32.22 3.48
CA ALA A 477 -9.01 31.65 3.44
C ALA A 477 -8.77 30.74 4.64
N SER A 478 -8.17 29.56 4.38
CA SER A 478 -7.76 28.64 5.44
C SER A 478 -6.31 28.25 5.26
N ARG A 479 -5.61 28.08 6.37
CA ARG A 479 -4.25 27.58 6.44
C ARG A 479 -4.16 26.50 7.52
N SER A 480 -3.45 25.44 7.20
CA SER A 480 -3.12 24.40 8.17
C SER A 480 -1.64 24.08 8.11
N SER A 481 -1.10 23.65 9.25
CA SER A 481 0.23 23.08 9.38
C SER A 481 0.16 21.83 10.22
N SER A 482 0.92 20.82 9.84
CA SER A 482 1.06 19.59 10.62
C SER A 482 2.51 19.14 10.56
N ASP A 483 3.13 19.06 11.73
CA ASP A 483 4.49 18.57 11.92
C ASP A 483 4.46 17.20 12.57
N GLY A 484 5.32 16.31 12.13
CA GLY A 484 5.53 14.99 12.73
C GLY A 484 7.01 14.71 12.84
N LEU A 485 7.46 14.30 14.02
CA LEU A 485 8.84 13.93 14.29
C LEU A 485 8.85 12.57 14.99
N ASN A 486 9.54 11.57 14.39
CA ASN A 486 9.82 10.29 15.01
C ASN A 486 11.33 10.12 15.16
N LEU A 487 11.78 9.95 16.38
CA LEU A 487 13.17 9.64 16.73
C LEU A 487 13.24 8.20 17.23
N GLN A 488 14.17 7.43 16.70
CA GLN A 488 14.38 6.05 17.11
C GLN A 488 15.88 5.79 17.33
N TRP A 489 16.24 5.19 18.47
CA TRP A 489 17.61 4.77 18.76
C TRP A 489 17.64 3.29 19.09
N THR A 490 18.29 2.51 18.24
CA THR A 490 18.38 1.07 18.36
C THR A 490 19.83 0.65 18.58
N ASN A 491 20.07 -0.18 19.56
CA ASN A 491 21.37 -0.76 19.89
C ASN A 491 21.24 -2.27 19.91
N THR A 492 22.11 -2.96 19.19
CA THR A 492 22.11 -4.42 19.15
C THR A 492 23.50 -5.00 19.34
N LEU A 493 23.59 -6.10 20.07
CA LEU A 493 24.78 -6.91 20.24
C LEU A 493 24.51 -8.30 19.66
N ASN A 494 25.23 -8.65 18.61
CA ASN A 494 25.10 -9.94 17.92
C ASN A 494 26.36 -10.76 18.10
N TYR A 495 26.20 -12.04 18.48
CA TYR A 495 27.30 -12.99 18.61
C TYR A 495 26.95 -14.31 17.90
N ARG A 496 27.72 -14.64 16.85
CA ARG A 496 27.56 -15.88 16.10
C ARG A 496 28.81 -16.74 16.21
N PHE A 497 28.65 -18.03 16.45
CA PHE A 497 29.73 -18.98 16.43
C PHE A 497 29.25 -20.37 15.99
N ASP A 498 30.16 -21.15 15.42
CA ASP A 498 29.94 -22.52 15.04
C ASP A 498 30.88 -23.47 15.83
N ILE A 499 30.41 -24.69 16.02
CA ILE A 499 31.19 -25.79 16.57
C ILE A 499 31.20 -26.90 15.52
N ASP A 500 32.39 -27.27 15.06
CA ASP A 500 32.63 -28.33 14.09
C ASP A 500 31.92 -28.21 12.75
N ASN A 501 31.45 -26.99 12.37
CA ASN A 501 30.57 -26.71 11.23
C ASN A 501 29.25 -27.54 11.26
N ILE A 502 28.84 -28.01 12.42
CA ILE A 502 27.64 -28.82 12.64
C ILE A 502 26.64 -28.05 13.49
N HIS A 503 27.12 -27.35 14.52
CA HIS A 503 26.34 -26.60 15.44
C HIS A 503 26.55 -25.10 15.20
N ASP A 504 25.60 -24.41 14.63
CA ASP A 504 25.67 -22.96 14.44
C ASP A 504 24.74 -22.26 15.44
N PHE A 505 25.29 -21.32 16.20
CA PHE A 505 24.59 -20.55 17.22
C PHE A 505 24.63 -19.06 16.85
N ASN A 506 23.50 -18.37 16.99
CA ASN A 506 23.42 -16.93 16.86
C ASN A 506 22.59 -16.32 17.99
N PHE A 507 23.19 -15.39 18.74
CA PHE A 507 22.55 -14.69 19.84
C PHE A 507 22.48 -13.20 19.53
N LEU A 508 21.31 -12.61 19.71
CA LEU A 508 21.06 -11.18 19.59
C LEU A 508 20.50 -10.65 20.89
N LEU A 509 21.08 -9.56 21.40
CA LEU A 509 20.50 -8.75 22.45
C LEU A 509 20.28 -7.34 21.91
N GLY A 510 19.19 -6.69 22.29
CA GLY A 510 18.86 -5.37 21.78
C GLY A 510 18.15 -4.47 22.78
N HIS A 511 18.33 -3.18 22.55
CA HIS A 511 17.63 -2.09 23.20
C HIS A 511 17.14 -1.12 22.15
N GLU A 512 15.93 -0.62 22.31
CA GLU A 512 15.34 0.38 21.43
C GLU A 512 14.64 1.46 22.26
N TRP A 513 14.81 2.70 21.87
CA TRP A 513 14.07 3.84 22.34
C TRP A 513 13.45 4.56 21.15
N GLN A 514 12.20 4.98 21.32
CA GLN A 514 11.44 5.76 20.33
C GLN A 514 10.71 6.89 21.01
N ASP A 515 10.69 8.03 20.35
CA ASP A 515 9.94 9.21 20.76
C ASP A 515 9.24 9.79 19.52
N TYR A 516 7.94 10.02 19.65
CA TYR A 516 7.10 10.52 18.58
C TYR A 516 6.36 11.77 19.04
N HIS A 517 6.51 12.84 18.25
CA HIS A 517 5.89 14.13 18.49
C HIS A 517 5.11 14.58 17.27
N THR A 518 3.90 15.07 17.46
CA THR A 518 3.11 15.74 16.42
C THR A 518 2.54 17.03 16.93
N GLU A 519 2.54 18.05 16.05
CA GLU A 519 1.92 19.33 16.30
C GLU A 519 1.07 19.70 15.07
N ARG A 520 -0.18 20.11 15.31
CA ARG A 520 -1.09 20.54 14.25
C ARG A 520 -1.74 21.84 14.65
N PHE A 521 -1.87 22.70 13.64
CA PHE A 521 -2.72 23.87 13.79
C PHE A 521 -3.46 24.14 12.48
N SER A 522 -4.67 24.68 12.58
CA SER A 522 -5.39 25.24 11.45
C SER A 522 -6.17 26.48 11.84
N VAL A 523 -6.29 27.40 10.90
CA VAL A 523 -7.00 28.65 11.08
C VAL A 523 -7.74 28.99 9.80
N ARG A 524 -8.96 29.51 9.98
CA ARG A 524 -9.83 29.97 8.88
C ARG A 524 -10.31 31.38 9.18
N SER A 525 -10.25 32.22 8.18
CA SER A 525 -10.84 33.56 8.20
C SER A 525 -11.79 33.75 7.04
N GLU A 526 -12.79 34.58 7.24
CA GLU A 526 -13.79 34.94 6.26
C GLU A 526 -13.90 36.47 6.13
N GLY A 527 -14.54 36.95 5.05
CA GLY A 527 -14.72 38.37 4.78
C GLY A 527 -13.56 38.98 3.98
N GLN A 528 -12.81 38.15 3.22
CA GLN A 528 -11.93 38.67 2.18
C GLN A 528 -12.76 39.35 1.10
N THR A 529 -12.39 40.57 0.74
CA THR A 529 -13.14 41.41 -0.21
C THR A 529 -12.65 41.28 -1.65
N ASN A 530 -11.56 40.55 -1.88
CA ASN A 530 -10.94 40.40 -3.18
C ASN A 530 -10.21 39.03 -3.26
N ASP A 531 -10.20 38.39 -4.41
CA ASP A 531 -9.62 37.08 -4.66
C ASP A 531 -8.09 37.03 -4.48
N TYR A 532 -7.43 38.19 -4.61
CA TYR A 532 -5.99 38.31 -4.37
C TYR A 532 -5.61 38.39 -2.88
N LEU A 533 -6.60 38.55 -1.99
CA LEU A 533 -6.41 38.61 -0.55
C LEU A 533 -6.43 37.17 0.00
N THR A 534 -5.30 36.47 -0.10
CA THR A 534 -5.19 35.05 0.22
C THR A 534 -4.73 34.75 1.65
N ASP A 535 -4.32 35.79 2.39
CA ASP A 535 -3.82 35.65 3.75
C ASP A 535 -4.96 35.67 4.78
N ILE A 536 -4.79 34.92 5.86
CA ILE A 536 -5.72 34.86 6.98
C ILE A 536 -6.01 36.25 7.56
N SER A 537 -4.98 37.10 7.65
CA SER A 537 -5.06 38.46 8.20
C SER A 537 -5.90 39.41 7.36
N THR A 538 -6.25 39.07 6.13
CA THR A 538 -7.04 39.91 5.22
C THR A 538 -8.55 39.69 5.36
N GLY A 539 -8.97 38.65 6.09
CA GLY A 539 -10.37 38.43 6.45
C GLY A 539 -10.82 39.34 7.57
N THR A 540 -12.10 39.66 7.60
CA THR A 540 -12.69 40.53 8.61
C THR A 540 -13.01 39.80 9.92
N ARG A 541 -13.09 38.46 9.88
CA ARG A 541 -13.36 37.62 11.05
C ARG A 541 -12.63 36.28 10.96
N VAL A 542 -12.16 35.82 12.06
CA VAL A 542 -11.69 34.44 12.21
C VAL A 542 -12.85 33.56 12.63
N THR A 543 -13.15 32.51 11.85
CA THR A 543 -14.35 31.69 12.02
C THR A 543 -14.09 30.33 12.62
N SER A 544 -12.88 29.83 12.48
CA SER A 544 -12.45 28.62 13.18
C SER A 544 -10.98 28.72 13.57
N TRP A 545 -10.71 28.19 14.75
CA TRP A 545 -9.41 27.91 15.28
C TRP A 545 -9.43 26.42 15.59
N ASP A 546 -8.77 25.60 14.79
CA ASP A 546 -8.37 24.31 15.30
C ASP A 546 -7.07 24.54 16.06
N SER A 547 -7.20 24.48 17.37
CA SER A 547 -6.11 24.74 18.31
C SER A 547 -4.91 23.86 18.00
N MET A 548 -3.73 24.34 18.36
CA MET A 548 -2.52 23.54 18.45
C MET A 548 -2.81 22.23 19.18
N ALA A 549 -2.99 21.15 18.41
CA ALA A 549 -3.10 19.81 18.95
C ALA A 549 -1.70 19.20 18.96
N THR A 550 -1.08 19.19 20.12
CA THR A 550 0.19 18.49 20.35
C THR A 550 -0.10 17.09 20.85
N SER A 551 0.56 16.10 20.28
CA SER A 551 0.39 14.70 20.69
C SER A 551 1.72 13.97 20.69
N ASP A 552 2.05 13.35 21.85
CA ASP A 552 3.33 12.70 22.11
C ASP A 552 3.14 11.27 22.58
N TYR A 553 4.04 10.39 22.17
CA TYR A 553 4.25 9.13 22.87
C TYR A 553 5.71 8.69 22.84
N SER A 554 6.10 7.94 23.86
CA SER A 554 7.44 7.35 23.96
C SER A 554 7.34 5.85 24.19
N ARG A 555 8.32 5.11 23.67
CA ARG A 555 8.45 3.67 23.87
C ARG A 555 9.90 3.30 24.17
N VAL A 556 10.08 2.35 25.11
CA VAL A 556 11.38 1.74 25.43
C VAL A 556 11.23 0.23 25.36
N SER A 557 12.20 -0.43 24.76
CA SER A 557 12.13 -1.87 24.56
C SER A 557 13.48 -2.55 24.82
N PHE A 558 13.43 -3.75 25.39
CA PHE A 558 14.55 -4.65 25.55
C PHE A 558 14.20 -6.00 24.92
N PHE A 559 15.08 -6.56 24.13
CA PHE A 559 14.79 -7.80 23.42
C PHE A 559 16.01 -8.69 23.26
N GLY A 560 15.75 -9.99 23.11
CA GLY A 560 16.77 -10.98 22.86
C GLY A 560 16.25 -12.08 21.94
N ARG A 561 17.15 -12.68 21.17
CA ARG A 561 16.88 -13.84 20.31
C ARG A 561 18.05 -14.79 20.37
N ALA A 562 17.72 -16.09 20.43
CA ALA A 562 18.65 -17.19 20.32
C ALA A 562 18.24 -18.08 19.14
N GLU A 563 19.19 -18.41 18.30
CA GLU A 563 19.00 -19.27 17.14
C GLU A 563 20.02 -20.41 17.19
N TYR A 564 19.57 -21.59 16.82
CA TYR A 564 20.39 -22.78 16.74
C TYR A 564 20.10 -23.54 15.45
N ASN A 565 21.14 -23.91 14.74
CA ASN A 565 21.08 -24.76 13.57
C ASN A 565 21.97 -25.99 13.79
N TYR A 566 21.40 -27.16 13.59
CA TYR A 566 22.13 -28.45 13.63
C TYR A 566 22.27 -29.05 12.22
N ALA A 567 23.49 -29.08 11.69
CA ALA A 567 23.87 -29.72 10.43
C ALA A 567 22.97 -29.30 9.22
N ASP A 568 22.43 -28.10 9.20
CA ASP A 568 21.45 -27.62 8.23
C ASP A 568 20.19 -28.50 8.12
N ARG A 569 19.90 -29.31 9.15
CA ARG A 569 18.72 -30.20 9.23
C ARG A 569 17.64 -29.64 10.16
N TYR A 570 18.03 -29.23 11.37
CA TYR A 570 17.11 -28.78 12.40
C TYR A 570 17.46 -27.35 12.82
N TYR A 571 16.48 -26.47 12.69
CA TYR A 571 16.59 -25.09 13.10
C TYR A 571 15.65 -24.85 14.26
N ALA A 572 16.10 -24.16 15.28
CA ALA A 572 15.30 -23.73 16.41
C ALA A 572 15.61 -22.27 16.71
N GLU A 573 14.59 -21.49 17.02
CA GLU A 573 14.75 -20.11 17.46
C GLU A 573 13.80 -19.80 18.63
N ALA A 574 14.26 -18.90 19.50
CA ALA A 574 13.46 -18.35 20.59
C ALA A 574 13.74 -16.87 20.69
N SER A 575 12.68 -16.07 20.87
CA SER A 575 12.77 -14.63 21.08
C SER A 575 11.95 -14.20 22.27
N LEU A 576 12.41 -13.14 22.93
CA LEU A 576 11.72 -12.50 24.05
C LEU A 576 11.91 -11.00 23.93
N ARG A 577 10.84 -10.23 24.15
CA ARG A 577 10.84 -8.77 24.14
C ARG A 577 9.94 -8.20 25.22
N ALA A 578 10.45 -7.18 25.90
CA ALA A 578 9.69 -6.37 26.85
C ALA A 578 9.58 -4.95 26.32
N ASP A 579 8.35 -4.47 26.14
CA ASP A 579 8.03 -3.13 25.65
C ASP A 579 7.31 -2.31 26.71
N GLY A 580 7.81 -1.10 26.98
CA GLY A 580 7.14 -0.10 27.79
C GLY A 580 6.61 1.03 26.93
N SER A 581 5.34 1.42 27.08
CA SER A 581 4.71 2.51 26.31
C SER A 581 4.02 3.53 27.21
N SER A 582 4.15 4.81 26.85
CA SER A 582 3.47 5.91 27.53
C SER A 582 1.95 5.94 27.27
N ARG A 583 1.44 5.18 26.30
CA ARG A 583 0.00 5.11 25.96
C ARG A 583 -0.82 4.37 27.01
N PHE A 584 -0.19 3.56 27.85
CA PHE A 584 -0.87 2.69 28.79
C PHE A 584 -0.83 3.18 30.24
N GLY A 585 -1.76 2.67 31.02
CA GLY A 585 -1.93 2.99 32.41
C GLY A 585 -0.67 2.67 33.25
N LYS A 586 -0.47 3.38 34.32
CA LYS A 586 0.74 3.29 35.16
C LYS A 586 1.00 1.88 35.70
N ASN A 587 -0.05 1.06 35.86
CA ASN A 587 0.05 -0.30 36.38
C ASN A 587 0.50 -1.32 35.32
N ASN A 588 0.26 -1.05 34.02
CA ASN A 588 0.43 -2.02 32.93
C ASN A 588 1.20 -1.45 31.72
N ARG A 589 2.14 -0.53 31.96
CA ARG A 589 2.94 0.08 30.88
C ARG A 589 3.81 -0.91 30.14
N TRP A 590 4.22 -2.00 30.80
CA TRP A 590 5.12 -2.99 30.25
C TRP A 590 4.36 -4.23 29.78
N GLY A 591 4.55 -4.58 28.50
CA GLY A 591 4.13 -5.84 27.89
C GLY A 591 5.32 -6.76 27.66
N LEU A 592 5.13 -8.06 27.88
CA LEU A 592 6.12 -9.09 27.61
C LEU A 592 5.62 -9.99 26.49
N PHE A 593 6.42 -10.11 25.43
CA PHE A 593 6.10 -10.88 24.23
C PHE A 593 7.23 -11.85 23.91
N GLY A 594 6.90 -13.00 23.37
CA GLY A 594 7.92 -13.96 22.98
C GLY A 594 7.41 -15.00 22.00
N ALA A 595 8.32 -15.62 21.28
CA ALA A 595 8.00 -16.67 20.31
C ALA A 595 9.08 -17.74 20.28
N VAL A 596 8.66 -18.92 19.83
CA VAL A 596 9.54 -20.04 19.47
C VAL A 596 9.22 -20.48 18.06
N GLY A 597 10.26 -20.88 17.32
CA GLY A 597 10.15 -21.39 15.97
C GLY A 597 11.02 -22.63 15.80
N PHE A 598 10.53 -23.58 15.00
CA PHE A 598 11.25 -24.80 14.61
C PHE A 598 11.09 -25.01 13.12
N MET A 599 12.17 -25.45 12.47
CA MET A 599 12.14 -25.86 11.08
C MET A 599 12.94 -27.13 10.90
N TRP A 600 12.35 -28.08 10.20
CA TRP A 600 12.98 -29.33 9.79
C TRP A 600 13.23 -29.32 8.29
N ASN A 601 14.48 -29.34 7.90
CA ASN A 601 14.91 -29.48 6.51
C ASN A 601 15.00 -30.97 6.14
N LEU A 602 13.87 -31.52 5.75
CA LEU A 602 13.72 -32.92 5.35
C LEU A 602 14.70 -33.33 4.23
N ARG A 603 14.93 -32.40 3.28
CA ARG A 603 15.82 -32.66 2.14
C ARG A 603 17.24 -33.09 2.56
N ASN A 604 17.70 -32.61 3.70
CA ASN A 604 19.04 -32.88 4.20
C ASN A 604 19.14 -34.21 4.99
N GLU A 605 18.04 -34.92 5.19
CA GLU A 605 17.99 -36.22 5.83
C GLU A 605 18.49 -37.32 4.90
N ASP A 606 19.09 -38.38 5.50
CA ASP A 606 19.65 -39.47 4.74
C ASP A 606 18.62 -40.30 3.98
N PHE A 607 17.37 -40.39 4.49
CA PHE A 607 16.27 -41.09 3.82
C PHE A 607 15.73 -40.34 2.59
N MET A 608 16.12 -39.08 2.38
CA MET A 608 15.73 -38.24 1.23
C MET A 608 16.77 -38.24 0.12
N LEU A 609 17.89 -38.99 0.25
CA LEU A 609 18.98 -39.01 -0.74
C LEU A 609 18.45 -39.34 -2.15
N ASP A 610 17.62 -40.35 -2.29
CA ASP A 610 17.04 -40.77 -3.58
C ASP A 610 16.07 -39.77 -4.18
N CYS A 611 15.53 -38.86 -3.37
CA CYS A 611 14.56 -37.83 -3.80
C CYS A 611 15.23 -36.52 -4.21
N ARG A 612 16.53 -36.32 -3.89
CA ARG A 612 17.21 -35.02 -4.09
C ARG A 612 17.34 -34.59 -5.54
N GLU A 613 17.28 -35.51 -6.50
CA GLU A 613 17.34 -35.21 -7.92
C GLU A 613 16.09 -34.47 -8.43
N TRP A 614 14.92 -34.80 -7.89
CA TRP A 614 13.66 -34.23 -8.31
C TRP A 614 13.00 -33.33 -7.25
N MET A 615 13.40 -33.46 -5.97
CA MET A 615 12.93 -32.62 -4.87
C MET A 615 14.08 -31.74 -4.37
N ASN A 616 14.11 -30.51 -4.83
CA ASN A 616 15.16 -29.54 -4.50
C ASN A 616 14.92 -28.78 -3.19
N GLN A 617 13.69 -28.79 -2.68
CA GLN A 617 13.31 -28.23 -1.36
C GLN A 617 12.28 -29.16 -0.70
N ALA A 618 12.46 -29.42 0.59
CA ALA A 618 11.48 -30.10 1.43
C ALA A 618 11.70 -29.64 2.86
N GLN A 619 10.81 -28.78 3.36
CA GLN A 619 10.91 -28.18 4.68
C GLN A 619 9.53 -28.15 5.36
N ILE A 620 9.53 -28.37 6.66
CA ILE A 620 8.37 -28.19 7.54
C ILE A 620 8.78 -27.19 8.62
N SER A 621 7.99 -26.17 8.82
CA SER A 621 8.22 -25.15 9.85
C SER A 621 7.00 -25.06 10.78
N PHE A 622 7.27 -24.78 12.03
CA PHE A 622 6.27 -24.49 13.04
C PHE A 622 6.74 -23.30 13.89
N SER A 623 5.86 -22.35 14.11
CA SER A 623 6.12 -21.24 15.01
C SER A 623 4.90 -20.93 15.87
N THR A 624 5.15 -20.48 17.09
CA THR A 624 4.10 -20.00 17.99
C THR A 624 4.65 -18.94 18.94
N GLY A 625 3.80 -17.99 19.31
CA GLY A 625 4.21 -16.90 20.20
C GLY A 625 3.18 -15.80 20.32
N THR A 626 3.55 -14.79 21.09
CA THR A 626 2.71 -13.63 21.38
C THR A 626 3.31 -12.35 20.81
N SER A 627 2.44 -11.44 20.39
CA SER A 627 2.77 -10.06 19.98
C SER A 627 1.71 -9.11 20.52
N GLY A 628 2.08 -7.85 20.70
CA GLY A 628 1.19 -6.81 21.25
C GLY A 628 0.67 -5.87 20.17
N ASN A 629 -0.39 -5.11 20.51
CA ASN A 629 -0.82 -3.94 19.79
C ASN A 629 -1.01 -2.77 20.77
N SER A 630 -0.51 -1.59 20.38
CA SER A 630 -0.61 -0.34 21.15
C SER A 630 -1.16 0.81 20.32
N GLU A 631 -1.77 0.53 19.20
CA GLU A 631 -2.21 1.56 18.25
C GLU A 631 -3.57 2.12 18.63
N ILE A 632 -3.60 2.87 19.73
CA ILE A 632 -4.72 3.69 20.21
C ILE A 632 -4.30 5.16 20.24
N PRO A 633 -5.24 6.10 20.32
CA PRO A 633 -4.91 7.51 20.54
C PRO A 633 -4.05 7.69 21.78
N ASN A 634 -3.27 8.75 21.83
CA ASN A 634 -2.43 9.04 22.96
C ASN A 634 -3.30 9.54 24.15
N TYR A 635 -2.83 9.29 25.39
CA TYR A 635 -3.46 9.77 26.63
C TYR A 635 -4.76 9.09 27.05
N GLU A 636 -5.24 8.05 26.34
CA GLU A 636 -6.53 7.38 26.65
C GLU A 636 -6.58 6.71 28.03
N HIS A 637 -5.44 6.53 28.69
CA HIS A 637 -5.37 6.06 30.07
C HIS A 637 -5.60 7.17 31.11
N LEU A 638 -5.67 8.44 30.69
CA LEU A 638 -5.85 9.61 31.55
C LEU A 638 -7.31 10.02 31.63
N ALA A 639 -7.66 10.67 32.74
CA ALA A 639 -8.90 11.41 32.81
C ALA A 639 -8.77 12.68 31.93
N LEU A 640 -9.61 12.77 30.92
CA LEU A 640 -9.56 13.86 29.95
C LEU A 640 -10.69 14.86 30.17
N ILE A 641 -10.38 16.13 29.98
CA ILE A 641 -11.33 17.24 30.01
C ILE A 641 -11.27 18.00 28.68
N SER A 642 -12.42 18.47 28.20
CA SER A 642 -12.54 19.36 27.03
C SER A 642 -12.84 20.78 27.49
N GLY A 643 -12.13 21.74 26.91
CA GLY A 643 -12.50 23.16 27.00
C GLY A 643 -13.68 23.51 26.07
N GLY A 644 -14.22 24.70 26.21
CA GLY A 644 -15.31 25.20 25.37
C GLY A 644 -16.72 24.72 25.74
N ALA A 645 -16.88 24.08 26.89
CA ALA A 645 -18.20 23.87 27.47
C ALA A 645 -18.81 25.26 27.81
N ASP A 646 -20.04 25.50 27.37
CA ASP A 646 -20.78 26.71 27.67
C ASP A 646 -21.75 26.46 28.84
N TYR A 647 -21.61 27.23 29.89
CA TYR A 647 -22.57 27.26 30.97
C TYR A 647 -23.17 28.65 31.07
N ILE A 648 -24.33 28.84 30.44
CA ILE A 648 -25.10 30.10 30.43
C ILE A 648 -24.25 31.30 29.92
N GLY A 649 -23.42 31.06 28.87
CA GLY A 649 -22.55 32.10 28.28
C GLY A 649 -21.18 32.24 28.94
N ASP A 650 -20.90 31.48 30.01
CA ASP A 650 -19.57 31.42 30.62
C ASP A 650 -18.78 30.18 30.10
N SER A 651 -17.53 30.43 29.76
CA SER A 651 -16.61 29.34 29.31
C SER A 651 -16.32 28.36 30.46
N GLY A 652 -16.59 27.10 30.24
CA GLY A 652 -16.36 26.02 31.19
C GLY A 652 -15.51 24.88 30.61
N VAL A 653 -15.27 23.88 31.43
CA VAL A 653 -14.64 22.62 31.05
C VAL A 653 -15.60 21.47 31.33
N ALA A 654 -15.64 20.49 30.42
CA ALA A 654 -16.44 19.29 30.60
C ALA A 654 -15.56 18.05 30.66
N PRO A 655 -15.87 17.07 31.52
CA PRO A 655 -15.18 15.81 31.50
C PRO A 655 -15.51 15.03 30.22
N VAL A 656 -14.49 14.44 29.58
CA VAL A 656 -14.59 13.64 28.35
C VAL A 656 -14.66 12.16 28.69
N GLN A 657 -13.66 11.68 29.43
CA GLN A 657 -13.56 10.29 29.85
C GLN A 657 -12.90 10.15 31.23
N PRO A 658 -13.21 9.10 31.99
CA PRO A 658 -12.50 8.78 33.22
C PRO A 658 -11.13 8.18 32.89
N GLY A 659 -10.18 8.31 33.80
CA GLY A 659 -8.87 7.65 33.69
C GLY A 659 -8.96 6.15 33.90
N ASN A 660 -8.17 5.37 33.13
CA ASN A 660 -8.00 3.93 33.32
C ASN A 660 -6.52 3.60 33.57
N GLU A 661 -6.13 3.53 34.86
CA GLU A 661 -4.76 3.19 35.26
C GLU A 661 -4.34 1.75 34.90
N ASN A 662 -5.31 0.89 34.59
CA ASN A 662 -5.12 -0.51 34.24
C ASN A 662 -5.16 -0.78 32.74
N LEU A 663 -5.39 0.24 31.91
CA LEU A 663 -5.35 0.09 30.47
C LEU A 663 -4.02 -0.53 30.02
N THR A 664 -4.08 -1.60 29.23
CA THR A 664 -2.93 -2.40 28.83
C THR A 664 -2.94 -2.75 27.35
N TRP A 665 -1.98 -3.54 26.94
CA TRP A 665 -1.76 -4.04 25.60
C TRP A 665 -2.87 -4.99 25.14
N GLU A 666 -3.27 -4.93 23.87
CA GLU A 666 -3.88 -6.10 23.24
C GLU A 666 -2.84 -7.20 23.12
N ASN A 667 -3.24 -8.44 23.31
CA ASN A 667 -2.36 -9.59 23.24
C ASN A 667 -2.83 -10.56 22.15
N THR A 668 -1.99 -10.77 21.14
CA THR A 668 -2.29 -11.71 20.05
C THR A 668 -1.37 -12.91 20.11
N TRP A 669 -1.94 -14.09 20.33
CA TRP A 669 -1.27 -15.37 20.21
C TRP A 669 -1.40 -15.89 18.80
N THR A 670 -0.26 -16.11 18.13
CA THR A 670 -0.21 -16.63 16.76
C THR A 670 0.49 -17.98 16.73
N SER A 671 -0.10 -18.96 16.03
CA SER A 671 0.55 -20.23 15.69
C SER A 671 0.53 -20.42 14.19
N ASN A 672 1.60 -20.94 13.61
CA ASN A 672 1.77 -21.15 12.20
C ASN A 672 2.43 -22.49 11.91
N LEU A 673 1.94 -23.22 10.90
CA LEU A 673 2.51 -24.47 10.38
C LEU A 673 2.73 -24.32 8.89
N GLY A 674 3.99 -24.38 8.45
CA GLY A 674 4.41 -24.19 7.07
C GLY A 674 4.97 -25.47 6.44
N PHE A 675 4.65 -25.65 5.15
CA PHE A 675 5.18 -26.71 4.30
C PHE A 675 5.75 -26.08 3.03
N HIS A 676 7.04 -26.28 2.77
CA HIS A 676 7.74 -25.68 1.65
C HIS A 676 8.39 -26.77 0.80
N PHE A 677 7.87 -26.95 -0.42
CA PHE A 677 8.34 -27.96 -1.35
C PHE A 677 8.81 -27.35 -2.66
N GLY A 678 9.93 -27.85 -3.16
CA GLY A 678 10.47 -27.52 -4.47
C GLY A 678 10.71 -28.78 -5.29
N PHE A 679 10.28 -28.77 -6.56
CA PHE A 679 10.34 -29.92 -7.45
C PHE A 679 11.03 -29.55 -8.77
N TRP A 680 11.95 -30.40 -9.23
CA TRP A 680 12.66 -30.31 -10.53
C TRP A 680 13.33 -28.95 -10.79
N ASN A 681 13.63 -28.17 -9.76
CA ASN A 681 14.09 -26.76 -9.86
C ASN A 681 13.14 -25.86 -10.68
N ARG A 682 11.88 -26.25 -10.81
CA ARG A 682 10.87 -25.56 -11.65
C ARG A 682 9.57 -25.24 -10.94
N LEU A 683 9.22 -25.95 -9.91
CA LEU A 683 7.96 -25.78 -9.19
C LEU A 683 8.25 -25.61 -7.71
N ASN A 684 7.85 -24.50 -7.13
CA ASN A 684 7.84 -24.27 -5.70
C ASN A 684 6.41 -24.11 -5.21
N VAL A 685 6.09 -24.79 -4.13
CA VAL A 685 4.79 -24.77 -3.47
C VAL A 685 5.00 -24.51 -1.99
N ASP A 686 4.45 -23.42 -1.49
CA ASP A 686 4.40 -23.09 -0.07
C ASP A 686 2.94 -23.19 0.40
N LEU A 687 2.70 -23.94 1.48
CA LEU A 687 1.43 -24.04 2.17
C LEU A 687 1.63 -23.57 3.62
N GLU A 688 0.82 -22.64 4.07
CA GLU A 688 0.82 -22.12 5.43
C GLU A 688 -0.57 -22.31 6.04
N LEU A 689 -0.60 -22.83 7.27
CA LEU A 689 -1.80 -22.94 8.09
C LEU A 689 -1.58 -22.11 9.34
N TYR A 690 -2.52 -21.22 9.67
CA TYR A 690 -2.34 -20.33 10.81
C TYR A 690 -3.59 -20.20 11.67
N ALA A 691 -3.36 -19.88 12.94
CA ALA A 691 -4.38 -19.45 13.89
C ALA A 691 -3.84 -18.28 14.71
N LYS A 692 -4.65 -17.21 14.82
CA LYS A 692 -4.38 -16.01 15.61
C LYS A 692 -5.54 -15.79 16.56
N ARG A 693 -5.25 -15.65 17.85
CA ARG A 693 -6.24 -15.30 18.87
C ARG A 693 -5.81 -13.99 19.53
N THR A 694 -6.63 -12.97 19.40
CA THR A 694 -6.45 -11.69 20.08
C THR A 694 -7.35 -11.66 21.32
N THR A 695 -6.78 -11.34 22.47
CA THR A 695 -7.47 -11.14 23.75
C THR A 695 -7.15 -9.75 24.27
N ASP A 696 -7.91 -9.32 25.27
CA ASP A 696 -7.74 -8.00 25.88
C ASP A 696 -7.81 -6.89 24.84
N MET A 697 -8.74 -7.00 23.86
CA MET A 697 -8.88 -6.03 22.79
C MET A 697 -9.20 -4.65 23.34
N LEU A 698 -8.56 -3.65 22.79
CA LEU A 698 -8.75 -2.25 23.15
C LEU A 698 -10.03 -1.72 22.51
N MET A 699 -11.01 -1.39 23.33
CA MET A 699 -12.31 -0.87 22.90
C MET A 699 -12.67 0.41 23.64
N SER A 700 -13.32 1.32 22.91
CA SER A 700 -14.06 2.44 23.50
C SER A 700 -15.41 1.93 23.98
N VAL A 701 -15.50 1.59 25.25
CA VAL A 701 -16.68 0.98 25.87
C VAL A 701 -17.68 2.08 26.24
N PRO A 702 -18.96 2.00 25.84
CA PRO A 702 -19.96 2.96 26.24
C PRO A 702 -20.26 2.85 27.74
N LEU A 703 -20.39 3.99 28.40
CA LEU A 703 -20.72 4.10 29.80
C LEU A 703 -22.11 4.69 30.00
N SER A 704 -22.80 4.23 31.05
CA SER A 704 -24.06 4.84 31.45
C SER A 704 -23.79 6.21 32.09
N TYR A 705 -24.28 7.29 31.52
CA TYR A 705 -24.11 8.65 32.04
C TYR A 705 -24.48 8.78 33.51
N ALA A 706 -25.53 8.07 33.94
CA ALA A 706 -26.02 8.11 35.32
C ALA A 706 -25.08 7.40 36.32
N GLN A 707 -24.39 6.36 35.87
CA GLN A 707 -23.49 5.55 36.73
C GLN A 707 -22.04 6.01 36.67
N SER A 708 -21.66 6.67 35.60
CA SER A 708 -20.29 7.11 35.31
C SER A 708 -19.99 8.56 35.67
N ASN A 709 -20.88 9.24 36.41
CA ASN A 709 -20.77 10.69 36.68
C ASN A 709 -20.73 11.57 35.43
N GLY A 710 -21.48 11.20 34.38
CA GLY A 710 -21.62 11.99 33.17
C GLY A 710 -20.61 11.66 32.06
N TYR A 711 -19.79 10.61 32.21
CA TYR A 711 -18.92 10.14 31.13
C TYR A 711 -19.68 9.27 30.14
N GLY A 712 -19.43 9.44 28.83
CA GLY A 712 -20.09 8.69 27.78
C GLY A 712 -19.36 7.40 27.39
N TYR A 713 -18.05 7.36 27.54
CA TYR A 713 -17.21 6.20 27.18
C TYR A 713 -15.92 6.14 27.98
N MET A 714 -15.24 5.01 27.89
CA MET A 714 -13.91 4.79 28.46
C MET A 714 -13.18 3.75 27.61
N TRP A 715 -11.89 3.95 27.39
CA TRP A 715 -11.06 2.91 26.80
C TRP A 715 -10.76 1.82 27.82
N ASP A 716 -11.01 0.57 27.42
CA ASP A 716 -10.76 -0.60 28.28
C ASP A 716 -10.33 -1.81 27.45
N ASN A 717 -9.70 -2.78 28.13
CA ASN A 717 -9.27 -4.03 27.52
C ASN A 717 -10.37 -5.08 27.69
N VAL A 718 -11.15 -5.28 26.64
CA VAL A 718 -12.35 -6.14 26.65
C VAL A 718 -12.54 -6.85 25.32
N GLY A 719 -12.99 -8.08 25.42
CA GLY A 719 -13.30 -8.86 24.20
C GLY A 719 -12.14 -9.68 23.65
N ALA A 720 -12.50 -10.59 22.78
CA ALA A 720 -11.56 -11.47 22.10
C ALA A 720 -12.06 -11.85 20.71
N MET A 721 -11.11 -12.16 19.82
CA MET A 721 -11.36 -12.51 18.42
C MET A 721 -10.37 -13.57 17.95
N VAL A 722 -10.81 -14.40 17.02
CA VAL A 722 -9.98 -15.42 16.37
C VAL A 722 -9.96 -15.19 14.85
N ASN A 723 -8.77 -15.30 14.26
CA ASN A 723 -8.55 -15.41 12.82
C ASN A 723 -7.82 -16.72 12.54
N MET A 724 -8.36 -17.55 11.65
CA MET A 724 -7.74 -18.81 11.24
C MET A 724 -7.75 -18.92 9.72
N GLY A 725 -6.74 -19.54 9.15
CA GLY A 725 -6.70 -19.61 7.69
C GLY A 725 -5.63 -20.50 7.10
N ALA A 726 -5.67 -20.51 5.79
CA ALA A 726 -4.71 -21.23 4.95
C ALA A 726 -4.23 -20.32 3.81
N GLU A 727 -2.96 -20.42 3.50
CA GLU A 727 -2.31 -19.71 2.41
C GLU A 727 -1.56 -20.68 1.52
N ILE A 728 -1.72 -20.55 0.21
CA ILE A 728 -0.96 -21.33 -0.77
C ILE A 728 -0.26 -20.36 -1.70
N ASN A 729 1.02 -20.62 -1.96
CA ASN A 729 1.80 -19.88 -2.94
C ASN A 729 2.47 -20.88 -3.89
N VAL A 730 2.33 -20.66 -5.19
CA VAL A 730 2.88 -21.51 -6.24
C VAL A 730 3.69 -20.66 -7.20
N ASN A 731 4.94 -21.04 -7.44
CA ASN A 731 5.79 -20.45 -8.47
C ASN A 731 6.29 -21.57 -9.37
N ALA A 732 6.07 -21.45 -10.68
CA ALA A 732 6.43 -22.49 -11.63
C ALA A 732 7.11 -21.92 -12.88
N THR A 733 8.21 -22.53 -13.28
CA THR A 733 8.77 -22.39 -14.62
C THR A 733 8.20 -23.52 -15.49
N VAL A 734 7.12 -23.17 -16.21
CA VAL A 734 6.35 -24.16 -17.00
C VAL A 734 7.17 -24.68 -18.17
N LEU A 735 7.90 -23.78 -18.83
CA LEU A 735 8.72 -24.12 -19.97
C LEU A 735 9.99 -23.26 -19.98
N GLN A 736 11.13 -23.93 -20.15
CA GLN A 736 12.42 -23.28 -20.33
C GLN A 736 13.07 -23.88 -21.58
N LEU A 737 13.23 -23.06 -22.61
CA LEU A 737 13.92 -23.39 -23.86
C LEU A 737 15.04 -22.39 -24.10
N LYS A 738 15.87 -22.63 -25.13
CA LYS A 738 17.00 -21.76 -25.47
C LYS A 738 16.70 -20.26 -25.49
N ASP A 739 15.69 -19.87 -26.22
CA ASP A 739 15.30 -18.47 -26.45
C ASP A 739 13.93 -18.15 -25.85
N PHE A 740 13.31 -19.08 -25.12
CA PHE A 740 11.94 -18.93 -24.61
C PHE A 740 11.81 -19.43 -23.20
N SER A 741 11.24 -18.61 -22.31
CA SER A 741 10.85 -19.02 -20.98
C SER A 741 9.40 -18.66 -20.68
N TRP A 742 8.72 -19.53 -19.94
CA TRP A 742 7.36 -19.30 -19.47
C TRP A 742 7.28 -19.57 -17.96
N ASN A 743 7.03 -18.52 -17.22
CA ASN A 743 6.87 -18.55 -15.77
C ASN A 743 5.45 -18.22 -15.37
N VAL A 744 4.95 -18.88 -14.34
CA VAL A 744 3.61 -18.68 -13.76
C VAL A 744 3.76 -18.58 -12.25
N ASN A 745 3.06 -17.64 -11.65
CA ASN A 745 2.89 -17.55 -10.21
C ASN A 745 1.42 -17.47 -9.84
N ALA A 746 1.06 -18.06 -8.71
CA ALA A 746 -0.28 -17.96 -8.16
C ALA A 746 -0.23 -17.99 -6.64
N ASN A 747 -1.10 -17.24 -6.00
CA ASN A 747 -1.30 -17.29 -4.57
C ASN A 747 -2.77 -17.20 -4.21
N VAL A 748 -3.14 -17.82 -3.11
CA VAL A 748 -4.48 -17.77 -2.53
C VAL A 748 -4.37 -17.75 -1.02
N GLY A 749 -5.19 -16.94 -0.38
CA GLY A 749 -5.37 -16.88 1.06
C GLY A 749 -6.84 -16.99 1.42
N TYR A 750 -7.12 -17.78 2.43
CA TYR A 750 -8.43 -17.87 3.09
C TYR A 750 -8.28 -17.45 4.54
N ASN A 751 -9.16 -16.60 5.04
CA ASN A 751 -9.21 -16.18 6.44
C ASN A 751 -10.63 -16.32 7.00
N TYR A 752 -10.79 -17.14 8.01
CA TYR A 752 -11.97 -17.21 8.86
C TYR A 752 -11.80 -16.26 10.03
N ASN A 753 -12.81 -15.46 10.33
CA ASN A 753 -12.82 -14.50 11.45
C ASN A 753 -14.05 -14.74 12.34
N GLU A 754 -13.86 -14.66 13.67
CA GLU A 754 -14.94 -14.84 14.64
C GLU A 754 -14.67 -14.02 15.91
N ILE A 755 -15.68 -13.28 16.36
CA ILE A 755 -15.70 -12.60 17.67
C ILE A 755 -16.03 -13.66 18.71
N THR A 756 -15.13 -13.88 19.67
CA THR A 756 -15.33 -14.90 20.71
C THR A 756 -15.78 -14.34 22.04
N GLU A 757 -15.58 -13.04 22.28
CA GLU A 757 -15.97 -12.34 23.50
C GLU A 757 -16.16 -10.85 23.24
N LEU A 758 -17.13 -10.23 23.94
CA LEU A 758 -17.39 -8.78 23.95
C LEU A 758 -17.35 -8.25 25.40
N TYR A 759 -17.33 -6.92 25.57
CA TYR A 759 -17.26 -6.26 26.87
C TYR A 759 -18.39 -6.69 27.82
N ASN A 760 -18.08 -6.79 29.10
CA ASN A 760 -19.03 -7.15 30.16
C ASN A 760 -19.87 -8.42 29.90
N GLY A 761 -19.40 -9.31 29.02
CA GLY A 761 -20.08 -10.57 28.70
C GLY A 761 -21.36 -10.39 27.86
N VAL A 762 -21.56 -9.20 27.27
CA VAL A 762 -22.68 -9.01 26.31
C VAL A 762 -22.47 -9.92 25.11
N GLN A 763 -23.58 -10.45 24.57
CA GLN A 763 -23.52 -11.36 23.43
C GLN A 763 -23.55 -10.61 22.11
N GLU A 764 -24.01 -9.39 22.10
CA GLU A 764 -24.16 -8.58 20.89
C GLU A 764 -24.08 -7.09 21.20
N TYR A 765 -23.59 -6.31 20.23
CA TYR A 765 -23.50 -4.86 20.29
C TYR A 765 -23.65 -4.24 18.91
N GLU A 766 -24.66 -3.40 18.70
CA GLU A 766 -24.88 -2.69 17.44
C GLU A 766 -23.94 -1.48 17.32
N LEU A 767 -23.20 -1.42 16.23
CA LEU A 767 -22.36 -0.26 15.91
C LEU A 767 -23.22 0.83 15.26
N ALA A 768 -23.42 1.91 15.99
CA ALA A 768 -24.26 3.02 15.52
C ALA A 768 -23.82 3.55 14.14
N ASN A 769 -24.78 3.73 13.24
CA ASN A 769 -24.60 4.28 11.88
C ASN A 769 -23.69 3.47 10.93
N THR A 770 -23.43 2.20 11.24
CA THR A 770 -22.58 1.35 10.39
C THR A 770 -23.35 0.26 9.62
N ASN A 771 -24.62 0.02 9.96
CA ASN A 771 -25.40 -1.13 9.47
C ASN A 771 -24.70 -2.48 9.70
N THR A 772 -23.89 -2.57 10.76
CA THR A 772 -23.21 -3.79 11.20
C THR A 772 -23.42 -4.02 12.69
N LYS A 773 -23.29 -5.25 13.12
CA LYS A 773 -23.46 -5.63 14.53
C LYS A 773 -22.32 -6.56 14.94
N LEU A 774 -21.78 -6.33 16.13
CA LEU A 774 -20.84 -7.25 16.75
C LEU A 774 -21.67 -8.32 17.48
N VAL A 775 -21.43 -9.59 17.15
CA VAL A 775 -22.12 -10.73 17.78
C VAL A 775 -21.12 -11.83 18.07
N VAL A 776 -21.14 -12.35 19.27
CA VAL A 776 -20.28 -13.48 19.66
C VAL A 776 -20.64 -14.71 18.81
N GLY A 777 -19.62 -15.36 18.24
CA GLY A 777 -19.80 -16.49 17.31
C GLY A 777 -19.95 -16.06 15.85
N HIS A 778 -19.88 -14.77 15.53
CA HIS A 778 -20.02 -14.23 14.18
C HIS A 778 -18.77 -13.45 13.74
N PRO A 779 -18.53 -13.29 12.43
CA PRO A 779 -17.41 -12.52 11.93
C PRO A 779 -17.59 -11.02 12.19
N LEU A 780 -16.46 -10.33 12.32
CA LEU A 780 -16.43 -8.87 12.37
C LEU A 780 -16.94 -8.30 11.03
N GLY A 781 -17.79 -7.27 11.10
CA GLY A 781 -18.26 -6.56 9.91
C GLY A 781 -19.41 -7.24 9.19
N GLU A 782 -20.10 -8.17 9.84
CA GLU A 782 -21.33 -8.75 9.32
C GLU A 782 -22.43 -7.70 9.31
N PHE A 783 -23.16 -7.62 8.18
CA PHE A 783 -24.24 -6.64 8.00
C PHE A 783 -25.47 -7.00 8.82
N TYR A 784 -26.03 -5.98 9.49
CA TYR A 784 -27.24 -6.02 10.28
C TYR A 784 -28.26 -5.04 9.71
N ILE A 785 -29.14 -5.53 8.85
CA ILE A 785 -30.02 -4.72 8.02
C ILE A 785 -31.39 -5.38 7.85
N ASN A 786 -32.38 -4.56 7.42
CA ASN A 786 -33.69 -5.05 7.03
C ASN A 786 -33.60 -5.81 5.70
N ARG A 787 -34.35 -6.90 5.59
CA ARG A 787 -34.41 -7.72 4.37
C ARG A 787 -35.55 -7.28 3.49
N TYR A 788 -35.22 -6.80 2.29
CA TYR A 788 -36.17 -6.46 1.26
C TYR A 788 -36.78 -7.70 0.64
N ALA A 789 -38.10 -7.76 0.52
CA ALA A 789 -38.83 -8.93 -0.01
C ALA A 789 -39.36 -8.69 -1.43
N GLY A 790 -39.23 -7.48 -1.97
CA GLY A 790 -39.70 -7.14 -3.32
C GLY A 790 -40.84 -6.13 -3.31
N VAL A 791 -41.65 -6.14 -4.36
CA VAL A 791 -42.77 -5.22 -4.57
C VAL A 791 -44.08 -6.00 -4.55
N ASN A 792 -45.08 -5.44 -3.88
CA ASN A 792 -46.43 -5.96 -3.96
C ASN A 792 -47.03 -5.71 -5.36
N PRO A 793 -47.24 -6.74 -6.20
CA PRO A 793 -47.72 -6.54 -7.56
C PRO A 793 -49.12 -5.98 -7.67
N ALA A 794 -49.90 -5.99 -6.58
CA ALA A 794 -51.26 -5.48 -6.58
C ALA A 794 -51.33 -3.95 -6.42
N ASN A 795 -50.41 -3.34 -5.68
CA ASN A 795 -50.44 -1.90 -5.35
C ASN A 795 -49.10 -1.18 -5.49
N GLY A 796 -48.02 -1.91 -5.75
CA GLY A 796 -46.68 -1.33 -5.95
C GLY A 796 -45.95 -0.91 -4.67
N ASP A 797 -46.44 -1.27 -3.50
CA ASP A 797 -45.76 -0.98 -2.25
C ASP A 797 -44.51 -1.87 -2.06
N ALA A 798 -43.51 -1.33 -1.42
CA ALA A 798 -42.33 -2.11 -1.00
C ALA A 798 -42.72 -3.09 0.10
N LEU A 799 -42.13 -4.29 0.06
CA LEU A 799 -42.31 -5.33 1.06
C LEU A 799 -40.94 -5.68 1.69
N TRP A 800 -40.97 -5.91 2.99
CA TRP A 800 -39.84 -6.38 3.77
C TRP A 800 -40.24 -7.64 4.53
N TYR A 801 -39.25 -8.39 5.01
CA TYR A 801 -39.48 -9.42 6.01
C TYR A 801 -39.32 -8.81 7.39
N ASP A 802 -40.31 -9.07 8.28
CA ASP A 802 -40.16 -8.81 9.71
C ASP A 802 -39.21 -9.85 10.35
N LYS A 803 -38.92 -9.72 11.65
CA LYS A 803 -38.06 -10.67 12.39
C LYS A 803 -38.62 -12.10 12.43
N ASP A 804 -39.96 -12.27 12.25
CA ASP A 804 -40.64 -13.55 12.28
C ASP A 804 -40.90 -14.13 10.86
N GLU A 805 -40.20 -13.61 9.83
CA GLU A 805 -40.26 -14.00 8.42
C GLU A 805 -41.60 -13.67 7.71
N ASN A 806 -42.47 -12.81 8.28
CA ASN A 806 -43.67 -12.40 7.62
C ASN A 806 -43.45 -11.16 6.74
N LEU A 807 -44.23 -11.03 5.68
CA LEU A 807 -44.21 -9.86 4.82
C LEU A 807 -44.86 -8.65 5.52
N THR A 808 -44.20 -7.53 5.50
CA THR A 808 -44.67 -6.24 6.04
C THR A 808 -44.36 -5.11 5.07
N THR A 809 -45.19 -4.04 5.13
CA THR A 809 -44.98 -2.76 4.45
C THR A 809 -44.33 -1.73 5.37
N GLU A 810 -44.14 -2.04 6.64
CA GLU A 810 -43.52 -1.16 7.61
C GLU A 810 -42.05 -1.53 7.81
N LEU A 811 -41.14 -0.59 7.62
CA LEU A 811 -39.73 -0.75 7.91
C LEU A 811 -39.48 -0.38 9.38
N LYS A 812 -39.01 -1.33 10.17
CA LYS A 812 -38.69 -1.14 11.59
C LYS A 812 -37.26 -1.55 11.90
N ASP A 813 -36.57 -0.78 12.74
CA ASP A 813 -35.23 -1.15 13.22
C ASP A 813 -35.22 -2.50 13.98
N SER A 814 -36.33 -2.83 14.64
CA SER A 814 -36.48 -4.13 15.34
C SER A 814 -36.52 -5.35 14.41
N ASP A 815 -36.69 -5.15 13.11
CA ASP A 815 -36.79 -6.22 12.11
C ASP A 815 -35.48 -6.42 11.35
N LYS A 816 -34.42 -5.67 11.72
CA LYS A 816 -33.07 -5.91 11.24
C LYS A 816 -32.57 -7.29 11.69
N VAL A 817 -31.84 -7.96 10.81
CA VAL A 817 -31.22 -9.27 11.08
C VAL A 817 -29.80 -9.29 10.54
N LEU A 818 -28.97 -10.18 11.06
CA LEU A 818 -27.70 -10.54 10.44
C LEU A 818 -27.97 -11.28 9.13
N VAL A 819 -27.36 -10.82 8.05
CA VAL A 819 -27.63 -11.39 6.72
C VAL A 819 -26.56 -12.36 6.23
N GLY A 820 -25.57 -12.69 7.06
CA GLY A 820 -24.51 -13.65 6.75
C GLY A 820 -23.43 -13.12 5.82
N ASN A 821 -23.49 -11.84 5.43
CA ASN A 821 -22.54 -11.21 4.52
C ASN A 821 -21.66 -10.22 5.28
N THR A 822 -20.38 -10.13 4.91
CA THR A 822 -19.41 -9.22 5.53
C THR A 822 -18.67 -8.37 4.50
N PHE A 823 -18.22 -7.19 4.90
CA PHE A 823 -17.37 -6.38 4.05
C PHE A 823 -15.89 -6.78 4.11
N HIS A 824 -15.49 -7.67 5.00
CA HIS A 824 -14.18 -8.28 5.04
C HIS A 824 -14.15 -9.53 4.17
N ALA A 825 -13.36 -9.49 3.09
CA ALA A 825 -13.23 -10.63 2.20
C ALA A 825 -12.53 -11.82 2.87
N PRO A 826 -13.14 -13.00 2.96
CA PRO A 826 -12.45 -14.18 3.44
C PRO A 826 -11.47 -14.76 2.42
N TRP A 827 -11.73 -14.58 1.13
CA TRP A 827 -10.90 -15.09 0.04
C TRP A 827 -10.20 -13.99 -0.72
N GLN A 828 -8.91 -14.18 -0.98
CA GLN A 828 -8.10 -13.24 -1.76
C GLN A 828 -6.92 -13.93 -2.41
N GLY A 829 -6.40 -13.33 -3.46
CA GLY A 829 -5.21 -13.85 -4.10
C GLY A 829 -4.80 -13.10 -5.35
N GLY A 830 -3.87 -13.70 -6.06
CA GLY A 830 -3.40 -13.21 -7.33
C GLY A 830 -2.75 -14.30 -8.15
N PHE A 831 -2.68 -14.11 -9.43
CA PHE A 831 -1.92 -14.97 -10.32
C PHE A 831 -1.30 -14.16 -11.45
N GLY A 832 -0.18 -14.64 -11.95
CA GLY A 832 0.54 -13.96 -13.03
C GLY A 832 1.23 -14.92 -13.96
N THR A 833 1.55 -14.43 -15.14
CA THR A 833 2.32 -15.14 -16.14
C THR A 833 3.35 -14.22 -16.77
N ALA A 834 4.52 -14.74 -17.08
CA ALA A 834 5.58 -14.03 -17.79
C ALA A 834 6.14 -14.94 -18.89
N LEU A 835 6.11 -14.43 -20.12
CA LEU A 835 6.62 -15.06 -21.34
C LEU A 835 7.81 -14.24 -21.83
N THR A 836 8.98 -14.86 -21.99
CA THR A 836 10.15 -14.18 -22.52
C THR A 836 10.64 -14.91 -23.77
N TRP A 837 10.83 -14.19 -24.87
CA TRP A 837 11.32 -14.71 -26.13
C TRP A 837 12.31 -13.75 -26.80
N LYS A 838 13.58 -14.14 -26.92
CA LYS A 838 14.64 -13.36 -27.60
C LYS A 838 14.69 -11.87 -27.15
N GLY A 839 14.59 -11.62 -25.86
CA GLY A 839 14.62 -10.27 -25.29
C GLY A 839 13.27 -9.55 -25.24
N ILE A 840 12.24 -10.09 -25.88
CA ILE A 840 10.85 -9.61 -25.76
C ILE A 840 10.23 -10.32 -24.56
N SER A 841 9.64 -9.58 -23.63
CA SER A 841 8.92 -10.14 -22.49
C SER A 841 7.52 -9.60 -22.41
N LEU A 842 6.55 -10.50 -22.24
CA LEU A 842 5.14 -10.19 -21.97
C LEU A 842 4.80 -10.71 -20.59
N SER A 843 4.33 -9.85 -19.71
CA SER A 843 3.86 -10.23 -18.38
C SER A 843 2.46 -9.72 -18.11
N ALA A 844 1.67 -10.55 -17.42
CA ALA A 844 0.33 -10.18 -16.96
C ALA A 844 0.20 -10.59 -15.48
N GLN A 845 -0.36 -9.70 -14.66
CA GLN A 845 -0.62 -9.93 -13.24
C GLN A 845 -2.08 -9.62 -12.93
N PHE A 846 -2.74 -10.56 -12.28
CA PHE A 846 -4.12 -10.45 -11.82
C PHE A 846 -4.17 -10.42 -10.30
N SER A 847 -5.13 -9.68 -9.76
CA SER A 847 -5.55 -9.74 -8.36
C SER A 847 -7.04 -10.02 -8.26
N TRP A 848 -7.47 -10.70 -7.20
CA TRP A 848 -8.87 -10.98 -6.98
C TRP A 848 -9.19 -11.03 -5.50
N VAL A 849 -10.45 -10.72 -5.21
CA VAL A 849 -11.08 -10.78 -3.89
C VAL A 849 -12.45 -11.41 -4.09
N ALA A 850 -12.87 -12.30 -3.20
CA ALA A 850 -14.16 -12.96 -3.32
C ALA A 850 -14.91 -13.07 -1.98
N ASP A 851 -16.23 -13.18 -2.06
CA ASP A 851 -17.15 -13.25 -0.94
C ASP A 851 -17.09 -11.99 -0.06
N ARG A 852 -17.08 -10.83 -0.72
CA ARG A 852 -17.05 -9.52 -0.10
C ARG A 852 -18.28 -8.71 -0.51
N TYR A 853 -18.90 -8.04 0.45
CA TYR A 853 -20.12 -7.26 0.22
C TYR A 853 -19.94 -5.81 0.66
N MET A 854 -20.66 -4.90 0.01
CA MET A 854 -20.73 -3.48 0.39
C MET A 854 -22.13 -2.95 0.18
N LEU A 855 -22.54 -2.00 1.01
CA LEU A 855 -23.73 -1.20 0.78
C LEU A 855 -23.41 -0.12 -0.26
N ASN A 856 -24.14 -0.12 -1.37
CA ASN A 856 -23.98 0.88 -2.42
C ASN A 856 -24.88 2.09 -2.12
N ASN A 857 -24.30 3.09 -1.44
CA ASN A 857 -25.05 4.29 -1.07
C ASN A 857 -25.39 5.18 -2.27
N ASP A 858 -24.65 5.06 -3.37
CA ASP A 858 -25.00 5.82 -4.58
C ASP A 858 -26.37 5.42 -5.11
N ARG A 859 -26.74 4.13 -5.01
CA ARG A 859 -28.09 3.66 -5.36
C ARG A 859 -29.19 4.21 -4.46
N TYR A 860 -28.91 4.55 -3.21
CA TYR A 860 -29.88 5.24 -2.36
C TYR A 860 -30.29 6.59 -2.95
N PHE A 861 -29.38 7.26 -3.65
CA PHE A 861 -29.63 8.55 -4.28
C PHE A 861 -30.16 8.43 -5.71
N ASP A 862 -29.57 7.61 -6.57
CA ASP A 862 -29.95 7.51 -7.98
C ASP A 862 -31.09 6.52 -8.25
N GLU A 863 -31.44 5.66 -7.29
CA GLU A 863 -32.68 4.85 -7.30
C GLU A 863 -33.66 5.34 -6.24
N SER A 864 -33.63 6.61 -5.90
CA SER A 864 -34.37 7.18 -4.78
C SER A 864 -35.91 7.18 -4.94
N ASN A 865 -36.39 6.94 -6.16
CA ASN A 865 -37.80 6.83 -6.53
C ASN A 865 -38.66 8.04 -6.11
N GLY A 866 -38.06 9.25 -6.21
CA GLY A 866 -38.70 10.54 -5.96
C GLY A 866 -38.22 11.28 -4.72
N ARG A 867 -37.45 10.68 -3.82
CA ARG A 867 -36.88 11.39 -2.64
C ARG A 867 -35.92 12.52 -3.07
N PHE A 868 -35.04 12.22 -4.05
CA PHE A 868 -34.07 13.18 -4.61
C PHE A 868 -34.43 13.55 -6.04
N ALA A 869 -35.54 14.21 -6.20
CA ALA A 869 -36.13 14.54 -7.52
C ALA A 869 -35.22 15.40 -8.41
N THR A 870 -34.30 16.13 -7.81
CA THR A 870 -33.33 17.03 -8.50
C THR A 870 -32.04 16.35 -8.90
N TYR A 871 -31.85 15.09 -8.53
CA TYR A 871 -30.71 14.27 -8.95
C TYR A 871 -31.06 13.44 -10.18
N ASN A 872 -30.11 13.22 -11.07
CA ASN A 872 -30.29 12.24 -12.13
C ASN A 872 -30.51 10.86 -11.51
N GLN A 873 -31.23 10.01 -12.20
CA GLN A 873 -31.66 8.73 -11.68
C GLN A 873 -31.17 7.58 -12.60
N SER A 874 -31.05 6.39 -12.03
CA SER A 874 -30.80 5.18 -12.77
C SER A 874 -31.93 4.85 -13.74
N ARG A 875 -31.60 4.35 -14.94
CA ARG A 875 -32.57 3.82 -15.91
C ARG A 875 -33.46 2.73 -15.37
N ARG A 876 -32.99 2.00 -14.35
CA ARG A 876 -33.79 0.97 -13.65
C ARG A 876 -35.12 1.52 -13.14
N LEU A 877 -35.22 2.81 -12.79
CA LEU A 877 -36.48 3.41 -12.40
C LEU A 877 -37.55 3.51 -13.50
N LEU A 878 -37.15 3.34 -14.76
CA LEU A 878 -38.11 3.23 -15.86
C LEU A 878 -38.91 1.91 -15.78
N ASP A 879 -38.33 0.88 -15.15
CA ASP A 879 -38.94 -0.43 -14.92
C ASP A 879 -39.69 -0.54 -13.58
N ARG A 880 -39.88 0.60 -12.86
CA ARG A 880 -40.63 0.62 -11.62
C ARG A 880 -42.05 0.12 -11.81
N TRP A 881 -42.69 -0.30 -10.76
CA TRP A 881 -44.09 -0.66 -10.76
C TRP A 881 -44.96 0.52 -11.21
N LYS A 882 -45.85 0.34 -12.20
CA LYS A 882 -46.69 1.37 -12.79
C LYS A 882 -48.19 1.04 -12.68
N GLN A 883 -48.53 -0.27 -12.68
CA GLN A 883 -49.93 -0.71 -12.65
C GLN A 883 -50.06 -2.09 -12.00
N PRO A 884 -51.25 -2.43 -11.48
CA PRO A 884 -51.51 -3.76 -10.91
C PRO A 884 -51.19 -4.90 -11.87
N GLY A 885 -50.37 -5.84 -11.39
CA GLY A 885 -49.86 -6.96 -12.17
C GLY A 885 -48.43 -6.84 -12.64
N ASP A 886 -47.83 -5.67 -12.54
CA ASP A 886 -46.42 -5.48 -12.85
C ASP A 886 -45.55 -6.28 -11.87
N VAL A 887 -44.54 -7.01 -12.42
CA VAL A 887 -43.54 -7.76 -11.67
C VAL A 887 -42.22 -7.05 -11.82
N THR A 888 -41.76 -6.43 -10.76
CA THR A 888 -40.53 -5.65 -10.71
C THR A 888 -39.99 -5.64 -9.27
N ASP A 889 -38.70 -5.33 -9.13
CA ASP A 889 -38.04 -5.14 -7.84
C ASP A 889 -38.07 -3.67 -7.36
N ILE A 890 -38.60 -2.74 -8.18
CA ILE A 890 -38.64 -1.31 -7.87
C ILE A 890 -40.10 -0.90 -7.59
N PRO A 891 -40.38 -0.36 -6.41
CA PRO A 891 -41.72 0.06 -6.01
C PRO A 891 -42.34 1.17 -6.92
N ARG A 892 -43.61 1.41 -6.75
CA ARG A 892 -44.29 2.58 -7.37
C ARG A 892 -43.61 3.88 -6.96
N HIS A 893 -43.69 4.87 -7.80
CA HIS A 893 -43.17 6.22 -7.51
C HIS A 893 -43.73 6.76 -6.18
N GLY A 894 -42.87 7.40 -5.38
CA GLY A 894 -43.16 7.91 -4.05
C GLY A 894 -43.00 6.90 -2.91
N VAL A 895 -42.75 5.63 -3.22
CA VAL A 895 -42.27 4.65 -2.25
C VAL A 895 -40.74 4.63 -2.34
N PHE A 896 -40.10 5.30 -1.40
CA PHE A 896 -38.67 5.59 -1.47
C PHE A 896 -37.80 4.37 -1.22
N THR A 897 -36.60 4.43 -1.78
CA THR A 897 -35.53 3.47 -1.44
C THR A 897 -35.03 3.74 -0.03
N GLU A 898 -34.91 2.70 0.76
CA GLU A 898 -34.41 2.73 2.13
C GLU A 898 -33.09 1.99 2.25
N PHE A 899 -32.38 2.17 3.37
CA PHE A 899 -31.18 1.42 3.69
C PHE A 899 -31.56 -0.01 4.10
N ASP A 900 -31.64 -0.88 3.13
CA ASP A 900 -31.99 -2.31 3.29
C ASP A 900 -31.14 -3.20 2.38
N SER A 901 -31.45 -4.47 2.33
CA SER A 901 -30.68 -5.45 1.56
C SER A 901 -30.64 -5.22 0.03
N ARG A 902 -31.46 -4.30 -0.52
CA ARG A 902 -31.35 -3.91 -1.95
C ARG A 902 -30.06 -3.21 -2.27
N LEU A 903 -29.51 -2.49 -1.28
CA LEU A 903 -28.25 -1.74 -1.43
C LEU A 903 -27.01 -2.60 -1.16
N LEU A 904 -27.21 -3.79 -0.57
CA LEU A 904 -26.12 -4.71 -0.30
C LEU A 904 -25.74 -5.49 -1.56
N GLU A 905 -24.55 -5.26 -2.07
CA GLU A 905 -24.06 -5.83 -3.31
C GLU A 905 -22.80 -6.66 -3.10
N ASP A 906 -22.66 -7.71 -3.94
CA ASP A 906 -21.42 -8.47 -4.04
C ASP A 906 -20.33 -7.60 -4.68
N ALA A 907 -19.34 -7.22 -3.89
CA ALA A 907 -18.17 -6.43 -4.27
C ALA A 907 -16.94 -7.31 -4.56
N SER A 908 -17.14 -8.58 -4.84
CA SER A 908 -16.09 -9.47 -5.34
C SER A 908 -15.59 -9.01 -6.70
N PHE A 909 -14.30 -9.15 -6.96
CA PHE A 909 -13.73 -8.75 -8.25
C PHE A 909 -12.52 -9.57 -8.66
N LEU A 910 -12.27 -9.60 -9.97
CA LEU A 910 -11.03 -10.03 -10.61
C LEU A 910 -10.51 -8.87 -11.46
N ARG A 911 -9.28 -8.43 -11.23
CA ARG A 911 -8.68 -7.29 -11.94
C ARG A 911 -7.36 -7.67 -12.60
N LEU A 912 -7.20 -7.30 -13.89
CA LEU A 912 -5.90 -7.31 -14.56
C LEU A 912 -5.12 -6.06 -14.09
N LYS A 913 -4.30 -6.26 -13.05
CA LYS A 913 -3.55 -5.17 -12.38
C LYS A 913 -2.45 -4.61 -13.24
N ASN A 914 -1.73 -5.48 -13.94
CA ASN A 914 -0.59 -5.06 -14.76
C ASN A 914 -0.48 -5.97 -16.00
N LEU A 915 -0.33 -5.35 -17.15
CA LEU A 915 0.02 -5.97 -18.41
C LEU A 915 1.19 -5.20 -19.00
N MET A 916 2.35 -5.85 -19.16
CA MET A 916 3.56 -5.19 -19.68
C MET A 916 4.14 -5.98 -20.83
N LEU A 917 4.48 -5.27 -21.90
CA LEU A 917 5.28 -5.74 -23.03
C LEU A 917 6.60 -4.97 -23.02
N SER A 918 7.73 -5.66 -22.91
CA SER A 918 9.05 -5.03 -22.90
C SER A 918 9.99 -5.67 -23.90
N TYR A 919 10.99 -4.90 -24.34
CA TYR A 919 12.05 -5.38 -25.20
C TYR A 919 13.41 -4.88 -24.71
N ASN A 920 14.28 -5.81 -24.37
CA ASN A 920 15.67 -5.55 -24.07
C ASN A 920 16.48 -5.59 -25.37
N LEU A 921 17.12 -4.49 -25.72
CA LEU A 921 17.93 -4.42 -26.95
C LEU A 921 19.18 -5.29 -26.78
N PRO A 922 19.52 -6.10 -27.81
CA PRO A 922 20.71 -6.95 -27.78
C PRO A 922 22.00 -6.13 -27.61
N SER A 923 22.88 -6.61 -26.75
CA SER A 923 24.18 -5.95 -26.46
C SER A 923 25.04 -5.76 -27.72
N GLY A 924 24.92 -6.65 -28.71
CA GLY A 924 25.61 -6.51 -30.01
C GLY A 924 25.25 -5.23 -30.78
N LEU A 925 24.02 -4.70 -30.64
CA LEU A 925 23.62 -3.41 -31.21
C LEU A 925 24.18 -2.25 -30.37
N LEU A 926 24.24 -2.41 -29.05
CA LEU A 926 24.70 -1.39 -28.11
C LEU A 926 26.24 -1.25 -28.09
N LYS A 927 26.99 -2.29 -28.45
CA LYS A 927 28.48 -2.24 -28.57
C LYS A 927 28.97 -1.14 -29.54
N LYS A 928 28.12 -0.64 -30.44
CA LYS A 928 28.44 0.50 -31.30
C LYS A 928 28.36 1.86 -30.57
N THR A 929 27.68 1.89 -29.45
CA THR A 929 27.61 3.06 -28.56
C THR A 929 28.63 2.89 -27.46
N VAL A 930 29.65 3.68 -27.37
CA VAL A 930 30.74 3.52 -26.38
C VAL A 930 30.24 3.67 -24.94
N VAL A 931 29.04 4.19 -24.74
CA VAL A 931 28.52 4.67 -23.44
C VAL A 931 27.35 3.83 -22.92
N ILE A 932 26.42 3.38 -23.81
CA ILE A 932 25.21 2.66 -23.40
C ILE A 932 25.46 1.18 -23.30
N ARG A 933 25.25 0.59 -22.11
CA ARG A 933 25.41 -0.85 -21.81
C ARG A 933 24.12 -1.63 -21.95
N GLY A 934 23.00 -1.01 -21.56
CA GLY A 934 21.67 -1.59 -21.59
C GLY A 934 20.62 -0.58 -22.06
N LEU A 935 19.67 -1.07 -22.83
CA LEU A 935 18.51 -0.29 -23.24
C LEU A 935 17.30 -1.21 -23.24
N ARG A 936 16.31 -0.85 -22.45
CA ARG A 936 14.99 -1.50 -22.41
C ARG A 936 13.93 -0.48 -22.78
N VAL A 937 13.02 -0.86 -23.66
CA VAL A 937 11.80 -0.12 -23.95
C VAL A 937 10.61 -0.97 -23.55
N TYR A 938 9.55 -0.35 -23.04
CA TYR A 938 8.37 -1.09 -22.64
C TYR A 938 7.10 -0.25 -22.77
N ALA A 939 5.99 -0.96 -22.95
CA ALA A 939 4.64 -0.44 -22.85
C ALA A 939 3.90 -1.21 -21.74
N GLN A 940 3.13 -0.50 -20.95
CA GLN A 940 2.44 -1.05 -19.79
C GLN A 940 1.03 -0.51 -19.69
N ALA A 941 0.10 -1.36 -19.27
CA ALA A 941 -1.24 -0.98 -18.89
C ALA A 941 -1.53 -1.46 -17.46
N GLN A 942 -2.08 -0.58 -16.63
CA GLN A 942 -2.48 -0.90 -15.26
C GLN A 942 -3.99 -0.81 -15.12
N ASN A 943 -4.57 -1.67 -14.24
CA ASN A 943 -6.01 -1.76 -13.97
C ASN A 943 -6.85 -1.86 -15.26
N LEU A 944 -6.33 -2.57 -16.27
CA LEU A 944 -6.86 -2.56 -17.63
C LEU A 944 -8.28 -3.11 -17.71
N LEU A 945 -8.56 -4.19 -16.97
CA LEU A 945 -9.85 -4.87 -16.95
C LEU A 945 -10.24 -5.19 -15.50
N THR A 946 -11.50 -4.96 -15.17
CA THR A 946 -12.11 -5.36 -13.90
C THR A 946 -13.39 -6.13 -14.19
N PHE A 947 -13.51 -7.33 -13.62
CA PHE A 947 -14.69 -8.18 -13.68
C PHE A 947 -15.32 -8.19 -12.29
N THR A 948 -16.55 -7.69 -12.17
CA THR A 948 -17.30 -7.59 -10.92
C THR A 948 -18.79 -7.55 -11.19
N ASN A 949 -19.59 -7.93 -10.21
CA ASN A 949 -21.05 -7.73 -10.20
C ASN A 949 -21.45 -6.43 -9.49
N PHE A 950 -20.52 -5.74 -8.84
CA PHE A 950 -20.78 -4.50 -8.15
C PHE A 950 -21.21 -3.40 -9.12
N SER A 951 -22.28 -2.70 -8.80
CA SER A 951 -22.87 -1.69 -9.71
C SER A 951 -22.24 -0.30 -9.59
N GLY A 952 -21.41 -0.03 -8.58
CA GLY A 952 -20.66 1.22 -8.43
C GLY A 952 -19.47 1.34 -9.39
N LEU A 953 -18.72 2.46 -9.31
CA LEU A 953 -17.57 2.72 -10.16
C LEU A 953 -16.43 1.75 -9.90
N ASP A 954 -16.20 1.38 -8.63
CA ASP A 954 -15.12 0.49 -8.27
C ASP A 954 -15.49 -0.39 -7.06
N PRO A 955 -15.22 -1.72 -7.12
CA PRO A 955 -15.50 -2.61 -6.01
C PRO A 955 -14.45 -2.59 -4.89
N GLU A 956 -13.35 -1.83 -5.01
CA GLU A 956 -12.22 -1.85 -4.06
C GLU A 956 -12.40 -0.96 -2.83
N GLY A 957 -13.56 -0.53 -2.41
CA GLY A 957 -13.69 0.25 -1.16
C GLY A 957 -13.08 -0.49 0.05
N THR A 958 -12.68 0.21 1.10
CA THR A 958 -12.20 -0.39 2.36
C THR A 958 -13.25 -0.39 3.45
N ASN A 959 -14.36 0.34 3.25
CA ASN A 959 -15.47 0.49 4.16
C ASN A 959 -16.62 -0.45 3.80
N ASN A 960 -17.57 -0.58 4.69
CA ASN A 960 -18.82 -1.30 4.46
C ASN A 960 -19.82 -0.52 3.59
N LEU A 961 -19.59 0.80 3.39
CA LEU A 961 -20.43 1.69 2.60
C LEU A 961 -19.61 2.29 1.45
N TYR A 962 -20.08 2.12 0.23
CA TYR A 962 -19.59 2.80 -0.95
C TYR A 962 -20.28 4.15 -1.11
N ALA A 963 -19.54 5.23 -1.28
CA ALA A 963 -20.11 6.59 -1.28
C ALA A 963 -19.30 7.54 -2.18
N ALA A 964 -19.82 7.86 -3.38
CA ALA A 964 -19.26 8.88 -4.30
C ALA A 964 -17.72 8.98 -4.30
N GLN A 965 -17.06 7.82 -4.35
CA GLN A 965 -15.60 7.73 -4.24
C GLN A 965 -14.93 8.07 -5.57
N TYR A 966 -13.72 8.59 -5.48
CA TYR A 966 -12.87 8.82 -6.64
C TYR A 966 -12.58 7.49 -7.34
N PRO A 967 -12.92 7.32 -8.63
CA PRO A 967 -12.79 6.04 -9.32
C PRO A 967 -11.32 5.65 -9.54
N MET A 968 -11.04 4.35 -9.47
CA MET A 968 -9.75 3.84 -9.90
C MET A 968 -9.48 4.16 -11.36
N SER A 969 -8.24 4.50 -11.68
CA SER A 969 -7.84 4.81 -13.04
C SER A 969 -7.21 3.61 -13.75
N ARG A 970 -7.48 3.49 -15.06
CA ARG A 970 -6.64 2.74 -16.00
C ARG A 970 -5.48 3.62 -16.41
N GLN A 971 -4.27 3.08 -16.40
CA GLN A 971 -3.08 3.83 -16.79
C GLN A 971 -2.39 3.14 -17.96
N PHE A 972 -1.94 3.92 -18.93
CA PHE A 972 -1.14 3.46 -20.06
C PHE A 972 0.17 4.21 -20.06
N THR A 973 1.30 3.50 -19.99
CA THR A 973 2.62 4.10 -19.92
C THR A 973 3.58 3.49 -20.93
N PHE A 974 4.48 4.32 -21.43
CA PHE A 974 5.64 3.94 -22.21
C PHE A 974 6.89 4.31 -21.43
N GLY A 975 7.81 3.38 -21.33
CA GLY A 975 9.03 3.59 -20.56
C GLY A 975 10.28 3.26 -21.35
N LEU A 976 11.34 3.94 -20.95
CA LEU A 976 12.69 3.76 -21.45
C LEU A 976 13.65 3.69 -20.28
N ASP A 977 14.42 2.61 -20.20
CA ASP A 977 15.50 2.44 -19.23
C ASP A 977 16.84 2.42 -19.97
N LEU A 978 17.73 3.31 -19.57
CA LEU A 978 19.09 3.42 -20.10
C LEU A 978 20.09 3.10 -19.00
N MET A 979 21.00 2.19 -19.26
CA MET A 979 22.11 1.82 -18.41
C MET A 979 23.42 2.21 -19.07
N PHE A 980 24.28 2.98 -18.35
CA PHE A 980 25.54 3.51 -18.83
C PHE A 980 26.75 2.79 -18.23
#